data_3f4ba6633ef0d7b4db09094bfd5130cb
#
_entry.id   3f4ba6633ef0d7b4db09094bfd5130cb
#
_cell.length_a   1.000
_cell.length_b   1.000
_cell.length_c   1.000
_cell.angle_alpha   90.00
_cell.angle_beta   90.00
_cell.angle_gamma   90.00
#
_symmetry.space_group_name_H-M   'P 1'
#
loop_
_entity.id
_entity.type
_entity.pdbx_description
1 polymer ?
#
loop_
_entity_poly.entity_id
_entity_poly.type
_entity_poly.pdbx_seq_one_letter_code
_entity_poly.pdbx_strand_id
1 'polypeptide(L)'
;MRTLRAASVRHLLRHPAQLALALVGLALGVGTIVAVDIATASAQRAFELSLQAVNGSATHQIVGGPHGIDERWYVQLRTQPRGGAAGARFAPVVSGYVTVGERVLQLIGLDPFASAALAGGAGRGAPALAIHGPTQVREWFTRRGAVVMSDALARELGIAGEGQFELAVGGVPHRATLIARLADADAGPGFDGLLLTDIAQAQEWLGVVGRLTRIDVRAPAGESPAEFVAQLRARLPSDLTVRSTRAEARETFAMTDAFTVNLKAMSLLALLVGTLLIYGAVSFAVVQRRAIIGVLRALGATRREVVVIVLAEAALLGLAGAVCGVLLGVLIGRGLVGLVSQTINDLYFVVAVNAVSVPAATLGKALAAGVATALAAALLPALEVVTSVPRLALARSVLEQRARHSARTLLIASLLLALGSMLAIVTSSRSLLAGFAALFLLLLSIAAATPAVLQMLADGGARLGARIGPTARLACADIAASLSRTGVAIAALGMALTAMIGVAIMVESFRESLRDWLAQTMRADVYVSAPGVAESLERRLDPRVIAALLAVPGIAAHSESRRVTVSSPEGPVDLNAVRLVPASYPGFRFTAGEPSRAWPQFGSGAILISEPLAWRLSRSVGDSLTLETAAGPRTFTVAGVYREYGNDRGEVLMDLGHYQRWWQDDGIATLGLYLSPGTSVAQVVSGLRRTAHGQQALLIRSNADIRALSMRIFERTFVITRVLYWLAAGVAAVGLLSALLAWELERSRELALLRSLGLTPAATALLTAAQTTFMGLTALLAAIPAGVLTALVLTEVINRRAFGWQIGLHLRTGPFGQALLLALAAALAAALYPAWRSARLPLAAGLREE
;
A
#
# COMPACT_ATOMS: atom_id res chain seq x y z
N MET A 1 -43.73 8.81 -22.89
CA MET A 1 -42.54 8.06 -22.51
C MET A 1 -41.64 7.66 -23.70
N ARG A 2 -42.12 7.02 -24.78
CA ARG A 2 -41.26 6.62 -25.93
C ARG A 2 -40.60 7.80 -26.65
N THR A 3 -41.35 8.90 -26.90
CA THR A 3 -40.85 10.12 -27.55
C THR A 3 -39.80 10.85 -26.71
N LEU A 4 -39.96 10.89 -25.39
CA LEU A 4 -39.02 11.47 -24.43
C LEU A 4 -37.70 10.68 -24.42
N ARG A 5 -37.76 9.35 -24.38
CA ARG A 5 -36.54 8.48 -24.44
C ARG A 5 -35.81 8.65 -25.78
N ALA A 6 -36.53 8.70 -26.90
CA ALA A 6 -35.96 8.90 -28.22
C ALA A 6 -35.26 10.26 -28.35
N ALA A 7 -35.87 11.33 -27.81
CA ALA A 7 -35.28 12.68 -27.78
C ALA A 7 -34.02 12.71 -26.91
N SER A 8 -33.99 12.03 -25.76
CA SER A 8 -32.86 11.92 -24.85
C SER A 8 -31.65 11.23 -25.49
N VAL A 9 -31.86 10.04 -26.06
CA VAL A 9 -30.80 9.27 -26.75
C VAL A 9 -30.28 10.04 -28.00
N ARG A 10 -31.14 10.63 -28.79
CA ARG A 10 -30.73 11.41 -29.97
C ARG A 10 -29.90 12.64 -29.59
N HIS A 11 -30.18 13.27 -28.45
CA HIS A 11 -29.40 14.40 -27.97
C HIS A 11 -28.00 13.96 -27.48
N LEU A 12 -27.89 12.88 -26.72
CA LEU A 12 -26.61 12.29 -26.30
C LEU A 12 -25.71 11.96 -27.50
N LEU A 13 -26.27 11.37 -28.55
CA LEU A 13 -25.54 11.04 -29.78
C LEU A 13 -25.11 12.26 -30.60
N ARG A 14 -25.78 13.41 -30.43
CA ARG A 14 -25.39 14.67 -31.10
C ARG A 14 -24.19 15.36 -30.48
N HIS A 15 -23.81 14.99 -29.23
CA HIS A 15 -22.64 15.55 -28.53
C HIS A 15 -21.63 14.45 -28.15
N PRO A 16 -21.02 13.73 -29.14
CA PRO A 16 -20.21 12.55 -28.89
C PRO A 16 -18.97 12.83 -28.05
N ALA A 17 -18.36 14.02 -28.19
CA ALA A 17 -17.17 14.39 -27.39
C ALA A 17 -17.46 14.47 -25.89
N GLN A 18 -18.61 15.04 -25.49
CA GLN A 18 -19.00 15.13 -24.10
C GLN A 18 -19.35 13.78 -23.50
N LEU A 19 -20.08 12.97 -24.28
CA LEU A 19 -20.40 11.60 -23.91
C LEU A 19 -19.12 10.78 -23.69
N ALA A 20 -18.18 10.88 -24.63
CA ALA A 20 -16.89 10.20 -24.53
C ALA A 20 -16.10 10.64 -23.29
N LEU A 21 -16.02 11.95 -23.01
CA LEU A 21 -15.31 12.48 -21.84
C LEU A 21 -15.95 12.04 -20.52
N ALA A 22 -17.29 12.04 -20.43
CA ALA A 22 -17.99 11.53 -19.25
C ALA A 22 -17.72 10.03 -19.03
N LEU A 23 -17.79 9.22 -20.11
CA LEU A 23 -17.48 7.79 -20.07
C LEU A 23 -16.02 7.53 -19.68
N VAL A 24 -15.06 8.26 -20.27
CA VAL A 24 -13.63 8.15 -19.95
C VAL A 24 -13.35 8.53 -18.49
N GLY A 25 -13.93 9.63 -18.00
CA GLY A 25 -13.78 10.05 -16.61
C GLY A 25 -14.29 8.99 -15.63
N LEU A 26 -15.47 8.41 -15.88
CA LEU A 26 -16.01 7.34 -15.07
C LEU A 26 -15.18 6.04 -15.23
N ALA A 27 -14.79 5.71 -16.45
CA ALA A 27 -13.98 4.52 -16.73
C ALA A 27 -12.62 4.58 -16.01
N LEU A 28 -11.96 5.74 -15.97
CA LEU A 28 -10.72 5.94 -15.22
C LEU A 28 -10.96 5.80 -13.71
N GLY A 29 -12.03 6.38 -13.17
CA GLY A 29 -12.37 6.27 -11.75
C GLY A 29 -12.66 4.83 -11.33
N VAL A 30 -13.54 4.13 -12.04
CA VAL A 30 -13.86 2.71 -11.78
C VAL A 30 -12.65 1.82 -12.08
N GLY A 31 -11.90 2.11 -13.16
CA GLY A 31 -10.70 1.38 -13.55
C GLY A 31 -9.61 1.41 -12.47
N THR A 32 -9.46 2.53 -11.79
CA THR A 32 -8.52 2.64 -10.67
C THR A 32 -8.89 1.72 -9.52
N ILE A 33 -10.18 1.64 -9.15
CA ILE A 33 -10.67 0.73 -8.10
C ILE A 33 -10.40 -0.72 -8.48
N VAL A 34 -10.77 -1.10 -9.70
CA VAL A 34 -10.59 -2.47 -10.21
C VAL A 34 -9.11 -2.84 -10.27
N ALA A 35 -8.26 -1.94 -10.75
CA ALA A 35 -6.82 -2.19 -10.85
C ALA A 35 -6.18 -2.43 -9.47
N VAL A 36 -6.55 -1.63 -8.46
CA VAL A 36 -6.08 -1.79 -7.09
C VAL A 36 -6.60 -3.07 -6.45
N ASP A 37 -7.90 -3.37 -6.62
CA ASP A 37 -8.51 -4.59 -6.07
C ASP A 37 -7.87 -5.85 -6.69
N ILE A 38 -7.63 -5.86 -8.01
CA ILE A 38 -6.97 -6.98 -8.70
C ILE A 38 -5.53 -7.12 -8.20
N ALA A 39 -4.79 -6.03 -8.09
CA ALA A 39 -3.41 -6.07 -7.61
C ALA A 39 -3.33 -6.63 -6.19
N THR A 40 -4.20 -6.15 -5.29
CA THR A 40 -4.30 -6.60 -3.91
C THR A 40 -4.75 -8.07 -3.81
N ALA A 41 -5.82 -8.45 -4.51
CA ALA A 41 -6.34 -9.82 -4.49
C ALA A 41 -5.34 -10.82 -5.08
N SER A 42 -4.62 -10.46 -6.15
CA SER A 42 -3.58 -11.31 -6.75
C SER A 42 -2.41 -11.50 -5.79
N ALA A 43 -1.97 -10.43 -5.12
CA ALA A 43 -0.92 -10.50 -4.10
C ALA A 43 -1.33 -11.39 -2.93
N GLN A 44 -2.54 -11.22 -2.40
CA GLN A 44 -3.08 -12.06 -1.33
C GLN A 44 -3.17 -13.53 -1.74
N ARG A 45 -3.68 -13.79 -2.93
CA ARG A 45 -3.82 -15.16 -3.43
C ARG A 45 -2.48 -15.85 -3.63
N ALA A 46 -1.49 -15.14 -4.17
CA ALA A 46 -0.14 -15.66 -4.35
C ALA A 46 0.52 -16.01 -3.01
N PHE A 47 0.35 -15.13 -2.01
CA PHE A 47 0.83 -15.38 -0.67
C PHE A 47 0.13 -16.57 0.01
N GLU A 48 -1.21 -16.68 -0.10
CA GLU A 48 -1.95 -17.84 0.40
C GLU A 48 -1.45 -19.16 -0.22
N LEU A 49 -1.20 -19.16 -1.52
CA LEU A 49 -0.65 -20.33 -2.23
C LEU A 49 0.77 -20.64 -1.75
N SER A 50 1.61 -19.63 -1.52
CA SER A 50 2.96 -19.81 -0.98
C SER A 50 2.92 -20.40 0.43
N LEU A 51 2.07 -19.88 1.30
CA LEU A 51 1.88 -20.46 2.65
C LEU A 51 1.35 -21.88 2.62
N GLN A 52 0.41 -22.19 1.72
CA GLN A 52 -0.08 -23.54 1.56
C GLN A 52 1.00 -24.51 1.07
N ALA A 53 1.90 -24.04 0.21
CA ALA A 53 3.03 -24.84 -0.25
C ALA A 53 4.02 -25.14 0.89
N VAL A 54 4.28 -24.16 1.76
CA VAL A 54 5.23 -24.31 2.89
C VAL A 54 4.62 -25.10 4.06
N ASN A 55 3.36 -24.86 4.39
CA ASN A 55 2.69 -25.40 5.58
C ASN A 55 1.83 -26.65 5.28
N GLY A 56 1.64 -26.98 4.00
CA GLY A 56 0.82 -28.13 3.60
C GLY A 56 -0.61 -28.04 4.13
N SER A 57 -1.10 -29.12 4.71
CA SER A 57 -2.45 -29.25 5.31
C SER A 57 -2.46 -29.02 6.84
N ALA A 58 -1.38 -28.48 7.41
CA ALA A 58 -1.32 -28.18 8.84
C ALA A 58 -2.33 -27.09 9.22
N THR A 59 -3.08 -27.34 10.29
CA THR A 59 -4.03 -26.39 10.86
C THR A 59 -3.41 -25.55 11.97
N HIS A 60 -2.44 -26.14 12.68
CA HIS A 60 -1.70 -25.55 13.79
C HIS A 60 -0.22 -25.91 13.69
N GLN A 61 0.59 -25.15 14.37
CA GLN A 61 2.02 -25.40 14.52
C GLN A 61 2.41 -25.27 15.99
N ILE A 62 3.29 -26.15 16.46
CA ILE A 62 3.99 -26.01 17.71
C ILE A 62 5.34 -25.39 17.40
N VAL A 63 5.66 -24.28 18.01
CA VAL A 63 6.93 -23.57 17.86
C VAL A 63 7.60 -23.41 19.21
N GLY A 64 8.93 -23.49 19.24
CA GLY A 64 9.75 -23.27 20.43
C GLY A 64 10.39 -21.89 20.42
N GLY A 65 11.10 -21.56 21.48
CA GLY A 65 11.94 -20.36 21.57
C GLY A 65 13.19 -20.44 20.68
N PRO A 66 14.21 -19.58 20.93
CA PRO A 66 15.43 -19.50 20.12
C PRO A 66 16.24 -20.81 19.95
N HIS A 67 15.96 -21.80 20.78
CA HIS A 67 16.62 -23.12 20.70
C HIS A 67 15.83 -24.14 19.91
N GLY A 68 14.67 -23.81 19.36
CA GLY A 68 13.78 -24.75 18.71
C GLY A 68 13.11 -25.73 19.69
N ILE A 69 12.62 -26.81 19.20
CA ILE A 69 11.88 -27.84 19.95
C ILE A 69 12.77 -29.11 20.07
N ASP A 70 12.92 -29.67 21.27
CA ASP A 70 13.56 -30.98 21.45
C ASP A 70 12.72 -32.06 20.72
N GLU A 71 13.35 -32.85 19.85
CA GLU A 71 12.67 -33.89 19.06
C GLU A 71 11.92 -34.93 19.88
N ARG A 72 12.29 -35.09 21.17
CA ARG A 72 11.61 -36.01 22.12
C ARG A 72 10.14 -35.61 22.30
N TRP A 73 9.81 -34.31 22.19
CA TRP A 73 8.42 -33.88 22.27
C TRP A 73 7.57 -34.38 21.10
N TYR A 74 8.14 -34.40 19.88
CA TYR A 74 7.47 -35.02 18.75
C TYR A 74 7.20 -36.50 18.97
N VAL A 75 8.19 -37.23 19.49
CA VAL A 75 8.06 -38.64 19.80
C VAL A 75 6.97 -38.87 20.85
N GLN A 76 6.94 -38.09 21.94
CA GLN A 76 5.91 -38.18 22.99
C GLN A 76 4.52 -37.89 22.47
N LEU A 77 4.34 -36.84 21.65
CA LEU A 77 3.05 -36.45 21.06
C LEU A 77 2.52 -37.56 20.12
N ARG A 78 3.40 -38.24 19.41
CA ARG A 78 3.03 -39.31 18.48
C ARG A 78 2.75 -40.66 19.17
N THR A 79 3.49 -41.01 20.20
CA THR A 79 3.40 -42.29 20.85
C THR A 79 2.40 -42.34 21.99
N GLN A 80 2.06 -41.24 22.57
CA GLN A 80 1.11 -41.13 23.69
C GLN A 80 -0.13 -40.26 23.37
N PRO A 81 -0.96 -40.61 22.41
CA PRO A 81 -2.16 -39.87 22.10
C PRO A 81 -3.24 -40.11 23.16
N ARG A 82 -3.36 -39.22 24.19
CA ARG A 82 -4.42 -39.23 25.20
C ARG A 82 -5.36 -38.02 25.04
N GLY A 83 -6.66 -38.27 25.23
CA GLY A 83 -7.70 -37.21 25.16
C GLY A 83 -7.94 -36.69 23.76
N GLY A 84 -8.40 -35.45 23.60
CA GLY A 84 -8.79 -34.79 22.32
C GLY A 84 -7.69 -34.71 21.25
N ALA A 85 -6.43 -35.02 21.56
CA ALA A 85 -5.40 -35.22 20.56
C ALA A 85 -5.43 -36.63 19.91
N ALA A 86 -6.36 -37.50 20.32
CA ALA A 86 -6.62 -38.76 19.64
C ALA A 86 -7.22 -38.50 18.26
N GLY A 87 -6.43 -38.74 17.20
CA GLY A 87 -6.77 -38.39 15.81
C GLY A 87 -6.05 -37.17 15.23
N ALA A 88 -5.36 -36.40 16.05
CA ALA A 88 -4.43 -35.39 15.55
C ALA A 88 -3.22 -36.05 14.86
N ARG A 89 -2.74 -35.39 13.80
CA ARG A 89 -1.53 -35.85 13.08
C ARG A 89 -0.43 -34.83 13.25
N PHE A 90 0.77 -35.30 13.46
CA PHE A 90 1.95 -34.50 13.73
C PHE A 90 3.03 -34.80 12.69
N ALA A 91 3.70 -33.78 12.19
CA ALA A 91 4.86 -33.90 11.32
C ALA A 91 5.98 -32.96 11.82
N PRO A 92 7.19 -33.50 12.01
CA PRO A 92 8.35 -32.73 12.43
C PRO A 92 8.91 -31.99 11.23
N VAL A 93 9.31 -30.72 11.43
CA VAL A 93 9.90 -29.89 10.38
C VAL A 93 11.15 -29.20 10.96
N VAL A 94 12.21 -29.25 10.17
CA VAL A 94 13.41 -28.42 10.38
C VAL A 94 13.51 -27.47 9.21
N SER A 95 13.45 -26.19 9.46
CA SER A 95 13.52 -25.19 8.40
C SER A 95 14.61 -24.17 8.70
N GLY A 96 15.29 -23.74 7.66
CA GLY A 96 16.33 -22.72 7.72
C GLY A 96 16.54 -22.08 6.36
N TYR A 97 17.60 -21.29 6.24
CA TYR A 97 17.92 -20.58 5.00
C TYR A 97 19.31 -20.97 4.52
N VAL A 98 19.40 -21.20 3.21
CA VAL A 98 20.66 -21.52 2.53
C VAL A 98 20.89 -20.54 1.39
N THR A 99 22.12 -20.38 0.98
CA THR A 99 22.46 -19.56 -0.19
C THR A 99 23.02 -20.44 -1.30
N VAL A 100 22.56 -20.24 -2.52
CA VAL A 100 23.10 -20.85 -3.72
C VAL A 100 23.51 -19.71 -4.66
N GLY A 101 24.82 -19.51 -4.81
CA GLY A 101 25.35 -18.31 -5.45
C GLY A 101 24.97 -17.04 -4.67
N GLU A 102 24.26 -16.12 -5.31
CA GLU A 102 23.76 -14.88 -4.67
C GLU A 102 22.32 -15.00 -4.12
N ARG A 103 21.66 -16.14 -4.32
CA ARG A 103 20.28 -16.36 -3.92
C ARG A 103 20.15 -16.98 -2.55
N VAL A 104 19.22 -16.44 -1.77
CA VAL A 104 18.78 -17.02 -0.50
C VAL A 104 17.54 -17.87 -0.78
N LEU A 105 17.60 -19.15 -0.39
CA LEU A 105 16.53 -20.14 -0.54
C LEU A 105 16.15 -20.68 0.84
N GLN A 106 14.88 -21.04 1.02
CA GLN A 106 14.43 -21.69 2.23
C GLN A 106 14.67 -23.21 2.13
N LEU A 107 15.47 -23.74 3.05
CA LEU A 107 15.67 -25.18 3.22
C LEU A 107 14.59 -25.73 4.16
N ILE A 108 13.91 -26.78 3.74
CA ILE A 108 12.92 -27.50 4.56
C ILE A 108 13.35 -28.97 4.65
N GLY A 109 13.73 -29.39 5.85
CA GLY A 109 13.94 -30.77 6.22
C GLY A 109 12.61 -31.37 6.72
N LEU A 110 12.18 -32.44 6.11
CA LEU A 110 10.92 -33.10 6.44
C LEU A 110 11.06 -34.62 6.45
N ASP A 111 10.19 -35.26 7.25
CA ASP A 111 9.95 -36.69 7.17
C ASP A 111 8.81 -36.92 6.15
N PRO A 112 9.11 -37.56 4.99
CA PRO A 112 8.11 -37.78 3.95
C PRO A 112 6.92 -38.62 4.43
N PHE A 113 7.12 -39.56 5.36
CA PHE A 113 6.03 -40.41 5.88
C PHE A 113 5.11 -39.63 6.81
N ALA A 114 5.67 -38.81 7.71
CA ALA A 114 4.88 -37.97 8.59
C ALA A 114 4.13 -36.87 7.80
N SER A 115 4.77 -36.27 6.81
CA SER A 115 4.19 -35.24 5.93
C SER A 115 3.06 -35.81 5.06
N ALA A 116 3.22 -37.02 4.51
CA ALA A 116 2.17 -37.72 3.77
C ALA A 116 0.97 -38.06 4.65
N ALA A 117 1.22 -38.50 5.89
CA ALA A 117 0.17 -38.73 6.88
C ALA A 117 -0.60 -37.43 7.22
N LEU A 118 0.09 -36.31 7.33
CA LEU A 118 -0.52 -34.99 7.56
C LEU A 118 -1.42 -34.59 6.39
N ALA A 119 -1.01 -34.86 5.14
CA ALA A 119 -1.76 -34.49 3.93
C ALA A 119 -3.07 -35.28 3.76
N GLY A 120 -3.25 -36.41 4.43
CA GLY A 120 -4.50 -37.16 4.38
C GLY A 120 -4.71 -38.01 3.11
N GLY A 121 -3.64 -38.42 2.47
CA GLY A 121 -3.59 -39.51 1.47
C GLY A 121 -3.90 -39.13 0.01
N ALA A 122 -4.64 -38.12 -0.34
CA ALA A 122 -5.01 -37.84 -1.74
C ALA A 122 -4.92 -36.34 -2.14
N GLY A 123 -4.35 -35.51 -1.30
CA GLY A 123 -4.30 -34.08 -1.54
C GLY A 123 -3.13 -33.68 -2.47
N ARG A 124 -3.40 -33.06 -3.61
CA ARG A 124 -2.44 -32.29 -4.39
C ARG A 124 -1.83 -31.21 -3.51
N GLY A 125 -0.49 -31.20 -3.35
CA GLY A 125 0.21 -30.14 -2.63
C GLY A 125 1.02 -30.56 -1.39
N ALA A 126 1.20 -31.86 -1.12
CA ALA A 126 2.16 -32.29 -0.10
C ALA A 126 3.56 -32.44 -0.71
N PRO A 127 4.63 -31.84 -0.08
CA PRO A 127 6.01 -32.00 -0.56
C PRO A 127 6.48 -33.46 -0.68
N ALA A 128 5.84 -34.36 0.08
CA ALA A 128 6.08 -35.80 0.01
C ALA A 128 5.75 -36.44 -1.34
N LEU A 129 4.94 -35.76 -2.19
CA LEU A 129 4.60 -36.27 -3.53
C LEU A 129 5.69 -36.01 -4.59
N ALA A 130 6.75 -35.32 -4.25
CA ALA A 130 7.88 -35.07 -5.16
C ALA A 130 8.78 -36.29 -5.37
N ILE A 131 8.69 -37.25 -4.48
CA ILE A 131 9.55 -38.43 -4.48
C ILE A 131 8.71 -39.61 -4.98
N HIS A 132 8.87 -39.91 -6.28
CA HIS A 132 8.12 -40.96 -6.94
C HIS A 132 9.03 -42.18 -7.17
N GLY A 133 8.61 -43.32 -6.69
CA GLY A 133 9.28 -44.61 -6.91
C GLY A 133 10.33 -44.99 -5.86
N PRO A 134 10.64 -46.29 -5.79
CA PRO A 134 11.49 -46.84 -4.75
C PRO A 134 12.95 -46.37 -4.80
N THR A 135 13.41 -46.00 -6.01
CA THR A 135 14.79 -45.49 -6.19
C THR A 135 14.99 -44.14 -5.60
N GLN A 136 14.08 -43.17 -5.87
CA GLN A 136 14.15 -41.81 -5.34
C GLN A 136 13.96 -41.80 -3.81
N VAL A 137 13.03 -42.62 -3.28
CA VAL A 137 12.85 -42.76 -1.82
C VAL A 137 14.13 -43.29 -1.17
N ARG A 138 14.77 -44.27 -1.79
CA ARG A 138 16.05 -44.78 -1.28
C ARG A 138 17.13 -43.71 -1.32
N GLU A 139 17.27 -42.98 -2.42
CA GLU A 139 18.27 -41.92 -2.55
C GLU A 139 18.02 -40.78 -1.57
N TRP A 140 16.77 -40.44 -1.27
CA TRP A 140 16.41 -39.44 -0.27
C TRP A 140 17.05 -39.72 1.08
N PHE A 141 17.03 -40.97 1.55
CA PHE A 141 17.56 -41.35 2.87
C PHE A 141 19.03 -41.75 2.85
N THR A 142 19.56 -42.18 1.72
CA THR A 142 20.92 -42.78 1.68
C THR A 142 21.95 -41.90 1.00
N ARG A 143 21.53 -40.98 0.13
CA ARG A 143 22.46 -40.13 -0.61
C ARG A 143 22.73 -38.85 0.16
N ARG A 144 23.98 -38.68 0.58
CA ARG A 144 24.40 -37.50 1.34
C ARG A 144 24.23 -36.25 0.49
N GLY A 145 23.56 -35.23 1.04
CA GLY A 145 23.27 -33.97 0.34
C GLY A 145 22.11 -34.06 -0.64
N ALA A 146 21.24 -35.07 -0.55
CA ALA A 146 20.06 -35.20 -1.40
C ALA A 146 19.08 -34.03 -1.22
N VAL A 147 18.73 -33.38 -2.31
CA VAL A 147 17.75 -32.27 -2.33
C VAL A 147 16.77 -32.42 -3.47
N VAL A 148 15.60 -31.85 -3.28
CA VAL A 148 14.53 -31.70 -4.28
C VAL A 148 14.17 -30.21 -4.41
N MET A 149 13.93 -29.74 -5.64
CA MET A 149 13.51 -28.37 -5.92
C MET A 149 12.55 -28.33 -7.12
N SER A 150 11.93 -27.19 -7.39
CA SER A 150 11.07 -27.00 -8.57
C SER A 150 11.90 -27.00 -9.87
N ASP A 151 11.26 -27.39 -10.98
CA ASP A 151 11.89 -27.31 -12.32
C ASP A 151 12.27 -25.86 -12.68
N ALA A 152 11.44 -24.90 -12.27
CA ALA A 152 11.70 -23.47 -12.46
C ALA A 152 13.00 -23.04 -11.77
N LEU A 153 13.16 -23.39 -10.48
CA LEU A 153 14.35 -23.10 -9.70
C LEU A 153 15.61 -23.79 -10.26
N ALA A 154 15.50 -25.05 -10.66
CA ALA A 154 16.60 -25.80 -11.25
C ALA A 154 17.09 -25.17 -12.54
N ARG A 155 16.17 -24.74 -13.43
CA ARG A 155 16.52 -24.02 -14.68
C ARG A 155 17.18 -22.67 -14.40
N GLU A 156 16.69 -21.95 -13.43
CA GLU A 156 17.20 -20.63 -13.06
C GLU A 156 18.62 -20.71 -12.46
N LEU A 157 18.88 -21.73 -11.63
CA LEU A 157 20.20 -21.98 -11.07
C LEU A 157 21.17 -22.65 -12.09
N GLY A 158 20.71 -22.97 -13.29
CA GLY A 158 21.51 -23.61 -14.33
C GLY A 158 21.92 -25.04 -14.02
N ILE A 159 21.18 -25.73 -13.11
CA ILE A 159 21.49 -27.10 -12.70
C ILE A 159 20.84 -28.05 -13.70
N ALA A 160 21.65 -28.77 -14.49
CA ALA A 160 21.18 -29.73 -15.48
C ALA A 160 21.06 -31.13 -14.89
N GLY A 161 19.93 -31.84 -15.14
CA GLY A 161 19.72 -33.21 -14.72
C GLY A 161 19.81 -33.43 -13.20
N GLU A 162 20.35 -34.57 -12.79
CA GLU A 162 20.72 -34.89 -11.43
C GLU A 162 22.11 -34.34 -11.10
N GLY A 163 22.23 -33.03 -11.04
CA GLY A 163 23.49 -32.31 -10.90
C GLY A 163 23.92 -32.14 -9.43
N GLN A 164 25.23 -32.11 -9.19
CA GLN A 164 25.81 -31.65 -7.93
C GLN A 164 26.01 -30.14 -7.99
N PHE A 165 25.72 -29.45 -6.90
CA PHE A 165 25.95 -28.01 -6.75
C PHE A 165 26.35 -27.70 -5.32
N GLU A 166 26.88 -26.50 -5.12
CA GLU A 166 27.30 -26.04 -3.81
C GLU A 166 26.23 -25.10 -3.25
N LEU A 167 25.84 -25.33 -1.99
CA LEU A 167 25.03 -24.41 -1.21
C LEU A 167 25.78 -24.00 0.05
N ALA A 168 25.48 -22.85 0.60
CA ALA A 168 26.07 -22.42 1.86
C ALA A 168 25.00 -22.21 2.93
N VAL A 169 25.26 -22.73 4.14
CA VAL A 169 24.45 -22.55 5.33
C VAL A 169 25.18 -21.68 6.32
N GLY A 170 24.60 -20.54 6.69
CA GLY A 170 25.31 -19.56 7.52
C GLY A 170 26.67 -19.13 6.95
N GLY A 171 26.87 -19.31 5.64
CA GLY A 171 28.11 -19.04 4.93
C GLY A 171 29.12 -20.21 4.88
N VAL A 172 28.80 -21.35 5.48
CA VAL A 172 29.63 -22.56 5.37
C VAL A 172 29.19 -23.36 4.14
N PRO A 173 30.10 -23.72 3.22
CA PRO A 173 29.76 -24.43 1.99
C PRO A 173 29.45 -25.90 2.25
N HIS A 174 28.40 -26.39 1.62
CA HIS A 174 27.99 -27.80 1.62
C HIS A 174 27.72 -28.27 0.19
N ARG A 175 28.04 -29.55 -0.11
CA ARG A 175 27.67 -30.14 -1.39
C ARG A 175 26.28 -30.71 -1.36
N ALA A 176 25.47 -30.31 -2.31
CA ALA A 176 24.11 -30.81 -2.53
C ALA A 176 24.02 -31.57 -3.86
N THR A 177 23.14 -32.55 -3.92
CA THR A 177 22.82 -33.30 -5.11
C THR A 177 21.34 -33.27 -5.38
N LEU A 178 20.94 -32.76 -6.56
CA LEU A 178 19.56 -32.78 -6.98
C LEU A 178 19.14 -34.21 -7.36
N ILE A 179 18.21 -34.80 -6.62
CA ILE A 179 17.73 -36.17 -6.85
C ILE A 179 16.38 -36.24 -7.56
N ALA A 180 15.59 -35.20 -7.46
CA ALA A 180 14.29 -35.10 -8.14
C ALA A 180 13.91 -33.64 -8.37
N ARG A 181 13.07 -33.41 -9.36
CA ARG A 181 12.49 -32.12 -9.70
C ARG A 181 10.97 -32.17 -9.58
N LEU A 182 10.40 -31.18 -8.96
CA LEU A 182 8.96 -30.96 -8.94
C LEU A 182 8.54 -30.31 -10.26
N ALA A 183 7.68 -30.97 -11.02
CA ALA A 183 7.11 -30.35 -12.22
C ALA A 183 6.35 -29.07 -11.87
N ASP A 184 6.47 -28.04 -12.68
CA ASP A 184 5.83 -26.73 -12.45
C ASP A 184 4.30 -26.86 -12.25
N ALA A 185 3.66 -27.85 -12.86
CA ALA A 185 2.23 -28.15 -12.73
C ALA A 185 1.85 -28.72 -11.33
N ASP A 186 2.77 -29.42 -10.67
CA ASP A 186 2.56 -30.09 -9.37
C ASP A 186 3.08 -29.24 -8.22
N ALA A 187 4.16 -28.49 -8.47
CA ALA A 187 4.80 -27.64 -7.47
C ALA A 187 3.96 -26.41 -7.10
N GLY A 188 3.33 -25.80 -8.09
CA GLY A 188 2.68 -24.50 -7.88
C GLY A 188 3.70 -23.38 -7.60
N PRO A 189 3.26 -22.12 -7.63
CA PRO A 189 4.15 -20.94 -7.55
C PRO A 189 4.85 -20.76 -6.19
N GLY A 190 4.48 -21.49 -5.16
CA GLY A 190 5.07 -21.38 -3.83
C GLY A 190 6.38 -22.17 -3.63
N PHE A 191 6.75 -23.02 -4.57
CA PHE A 191 7.95 -23.88 -4.45
C PHE A 191 9.22 -23.29 -5.08
N ASP A 192 9.12 -22.19 -5.79
CA ASP A 192 10.25 -21.60 -6.55
C ASP A 192 11.39 -21.04 -5.69
N GLY A 193 11.18 -20.93 -4.38
CA GLY A 193 12.21 -20.52 -3.41
C GLY A 193 12.58 -21.59 -2.39
N LEU A 194 12.11 -22.84 -2.58
CA LEU A 194 12.24 -23.91 -1.59
C LEU A 194 13.23 -24.99 -2.05
N LEU A 195 14.06 -25.44 -1.11
CA LEU A 195 14.86 -26.65 -1.19
C LEU A 195 14.33 -27.65 -0.15
N LEU A 196 13.95 -28.83 -0.60
CA LEU A 196 13.50 -29.90 0.28
C LEU A 196 14.63 -30.92 0.47
N THR A 197 14.79 -31.38 1.71
CA THR A 197 15.79 -32.43 2.07
C THR A 197 15.26 -33.28 3.20
N ASP A 198 15.97 -34.37 3.48
CA ASP A 198 15.67 -35.20 4.66
C ASP A 198 15.88 -34.40 5.96
N ILE A 199 15.05 -34.69 6.98
CA ILE A 199 15.09 -33.97 8.25
C ILE A 199 16.44 -34.07 8.96
N ALA A 200 17.06 -35.25 8.93
CA ALA A 200 18.37 -35.47 9.54
C ALA A 200 19.48 -34.69 8.81
N GLN A 201 19.40 -34.64 7.47
CA GLN A 201 20.33 -33.86 6.66
C GLN A 201 20.16 -32.34 6.93
N ALA A 202 18.91 -31.88 7.09
CA ALA A 202 18.65 -30.49 7.45
C ALA A 202 19.19 -30.17 8.85
N GLN A 203 18.98 -31.03 9.83
CA GLN A 203 19.53 -30.87 11.18
C GLN A 203 21.07 -30.80 11.18
N GLU A 204 21.73 -31.66 10.39
CA GLU A 204 23.20 -31.65 10.26
C GLU A 204 23.70 -30.36 9.63
N TRP A 205 23.10 -29.93 8.52
CA TRP A 205 23.51 -28.72 7.82
C TRP A 205 23.27 -27.46 8.62
N LEU A 206 22.12 -27.38 9.30
CA LEU A 206 21.73 -26.21 10.09
C LEU A 206 22.38 -26.20 11.50
N GLY A 207 23.10 -27.28 11.87
CA GLY A 207 23.74 -27.37 13.17
C GLY A 207 22.77 -27.51 14.35
N VAL A 208 21.58 -28.06 14.11
CA VAL A 208 20.48 -28.20 15.11
C VAL A 208 20.10 -29.68 15.35
N VAL A 209 21.09 -30.56 15.42
CA VAL A 209 20.88 -31.99 15.63
C VAL A 209 20.10 -32.22 16.93
N GLY A 210 19.07 -33.08 16.87
CA GLY A 210 18.16 -33.35 17.98
C GLY A 210 17.13 -32.27 18.27
N ARG A 211 17.04 -31.24 17.39
CA ARG A 211 16.10 -30.11 17.51
C ARG A 211 15.26 -29.97 16.26
N LEU A 212 14.02 -29.52 16.46
CA LEU A 212 13.08 -29.21 15.41
C LEU A 212 12.80 -27.70 15.42
N THR A 213 12.57 -27.12 14.25
CA THR A 213 12.16 -25.72 14.16
C THR A 213 10.70 -25.58 14.54
N ARG A 214 9.86 -26.53 14.08
CA ARG A 214 8.43 -26.60 14.40
C ARG A 214 7.90 -28.02 14.28
N ILE A 215 6.74 -28.26 14.88
CA ILE A 215 5.94 -29.46 14.63
C ILE A 215 4.62 -29.02 14.01
N ASP A 216 4.40 -29.43 12.77
CA ASP A 216 3.15 -29.17 12.05
C ASP A 216 2.06 -30.11 12.58
N VAL A 217 0.88 -29.57 12.85
CA VAL A 217 -0.23 -30.30 13.48
C VAL A 217 -1.49 -30.15 12.65
N ARG A 218 -2.15 -31.26 12.36
CA ARG A 218 -3.50 -31.29 11.80
C ARG A 218 -4.48 -31.71 12.88
N ALA A 219 -5.38 -30.80 13.26
CA ALA A 219 -6.44 -31.09 14.23
C ALA A 219 -7.44 -32.10 13.66
N PRO A 220 -8.09 -32.92 14.52
CA PRO A 220 -9.17 -33.80 14.11
C PRO A 220 -10.34 -33.02 13.51
N ALA A 221 -11.07 -33.67 12.58
CA ALA A 221 -12.25 -33.04 11.97
C ALA A 221 -13.39 -32.98 13.02
N GLY A 222 -14.00 -31.77 13.14
CA GLY A 222 -15.14 -31.55 14.01
C GLY A 222 -14.83 -31.05 15.44
N GLU A 223 -13.57 -30.92 15.82
CA GLU A 223 -13.20 -30.36 17.13
C GLU A 223 -13.08 -28.84 17.07
N SER A 224 -13.50 -28.16 18.16
CA SER A 224 -13.35 -26.70 18.28
C SER A 224 -11.85 -26.34 18.29
N PRO A 225 -11.39 -25.41 17.42
CA PRO A 225 -9.98 -25.01 17.39
C PRO A 225 -9.45 -24.49 18.74
N ALA A 226 -10.30 -23.81 19.52
CA ALA A 226 -9.92 -23.27 20.82
C ALA A 226 -9.74 -24.36 21.88
N GLU A 227 -10.63 -25.37 21.90
CA GLU A 227 -10.54 -26.51 22.82
C GLU A 227 -9.33 -27.36 22.48
N PHE A 228 -9.09 -27.64 21.20
CA PHE A 228 -7.91 -28.36 20.75
C PHE A 228 -6.62 -27.68 21.18
N VAL A 229 -6.50 -26.38 20.97
CA VAL A 229 -5.32 -25.60 21.40
C VAL A 229 -5.15 -25.63 22.92
N ALA A 230 -6.23 -25.51 23.69
CA ALA A 230 -6.18 -25.57 25.16
C ALA A 230 -5.68 -26.95 25.66
N GLN A 231 -6.20 -28.04 25.09
CA GLN A 231 -5.79 -29.40 25.41
C GLN A 231 -4.33 -29.67 25.03
N LEU A 232 -3.89 -29.16 23.87
CA LEU A 232 -2.51 -29.33 23.42
C LEU A 232 -1.55 -28.51 24.31
N ARG A 233 -1.89 -27.28 24.67
CA ARG A 233 -1.12 -26.43 25.57
C ARG A 233 -0.92 -27.04 26.97
N ALA A 234 -1.94 -27.69 27.50
CA ALA A 234 -1.84 -28.37 28.81
C ALA A 234 -0.82 -29.50 28.87
N ARG A 235 -0.31 -29.95 27.72
CA ARG A 235 0.68 -31.05 27.61
C ARG A 235 2.09 -30.58 27.27
N LEU A 236 2.20 -29.35 26.77
CA LEU A 236 3.46 -28.78 26.33
C LEU A 236 4.10 -28.00 27.48
N PRO A 237 5.43 -27.97 27.57
CA PRO A 237 6.10 -27.09 28.49
C PRO A 237 5.83 -25.61 28.12
N SER A 238 6.08 -24.72 29.06
CA SER A 238 5.77 -23.28 28.93
C SER A 238 6.54 -22.56 27.83
N ASP A 239 7.71 -23.07 27.45
CA ASP A 239 8.55 -22.55 26.37
C ASP A 239 8.05 -22.91 24.96
N LEU A 240 7.10 -23.87 24.85
CA LEU A 240 6.49 -24.24 23.58
C LEU A 240 5.11 -23.57 23.42
N THR A 241 4.90 -22.97 22.26
CA THR A 241 3.62 -22.32 21.94
C THR A 241 2.92 -22.99 20.77
N VAL A 242 1.57 -23.09 20.88
CA VAL A 242 0.72 -23.57 19.80
C VAL A 242 0.15 -22.38 19.05
N ARG A 243 0.43 -22.28 17.76
CA ARG A 243 -0.06 -21.23 16.87
C ARG A 243 -0.99 -21.82 15.81
N SER A 244 -2.04 -21.09 15.46
CA SER A 244 -2.86 -21.44 14.30
C SER A 244 -2.16 -20.96 13.03
N THR A 245 -1.98 -21.84 12.04
CA THR A 245 -1.42 -21.49 10.73
C THR A 245 -2.19 -20.36 10.04
N ARG A 246 -3.52 -20.31 10.25
CA ARG A 246 -4.38 -19.25 9.73
C ARG A 246 -4.20 -17.93 10.49
N ALA A 247 -3.93 -17.98 11.79
CA ALA A 247 -3.69 -16.77 12.58
C ALA A 247 -2.34 -16.15 12.20
N GLU A 248 -1.31 -16.94 12.06
CA GLU A 248 0.02 -16.50 11.62
C GLU A 248 -0.02 -15.92 10.20
N ALA A 249 -0.74 -16.57 9.29
CA ALA A 249 -1.03 -16.01 7.97
C ALA A 249 -1.71 -14.63 8.07
N ARG A 250 -2.71 -14.47 8.93
CA ARG A 250 -3.41 -13.19 9.13
C ARG A 250 -2.49 -12.12 9.72
N GLU A 251 -1.63 -12.46 10.65
CA GLU A 251 -0.64 -11.52 11.21
C GLU A 251 0.35 -11.05 10.16
N THR A 252 0.85 -11.95 9.32
CA THR A 252 1.72 -11.60 8.20
C THR A 252 0.97 -10.78 7.15
N PHE A 253 -0.33 -11.06 6.92
CA PHE A 253 -1.19 -10.23 6.08
C PHE A 253 -1.48 -8.85 6.67
N ALA A 254 -1.58 -8.72 7.98
CA ALA A 254 -1.80 -7.43 8.61
C ALA A 254 -0.68 -6.43 8.27
N MET A 255 0.55 -6.90 8.05
CA MET A 255 1.66 -6.08 7.54
C MET A 255 1.39 -5.55 6.12
N THR A 256 0.79 -6.39 5.26
CA THR A 256 0.39 -6.00 3.91
C THR A 256 -0.88 -5.14 3.92
N ASP A 257 -1.70 -5.26 4.96
CA ASP A 257 -2.95 -4.49 5.10
C ASP A 257 -2.70 -2.98 5.20
N ALA A 258 -1.67 -2.54 5.86
CA ALA A 258 -1.32 -1.13 5.93
C ALA A 258 -0.99 -0.53 4.56
N PHE A 259 -0.26 -1.28 3.72
CA PHE A 259 -0.01 -0.89 2.32
C PHE A 259 -1.31 -0.90 1.49
N THR A 260 -2.14 -1.95 1.63
CA THR A 260 -3.42 -2.06 0.91
C THR A 260 -4.41 -0.97 1.33
N VAL A 261 -4.39 -0.56 2.59
CA VAL A 261 -5.17 0.54 3.13
C VAL A 261 -4.85 1.86 2.43
N ASN A 262 -3.57 2.14 2.21
CA ASN A 262 -3.14 3.34 1.49
C ASN A 262 -3.62 3.31 0.02
N LEU A 263 -3.50 2.15 -0.64
CA LEU A 263 -4.04 1.97 -2.00
C LEU A 263 -5.57 2.12 -2.06
N LYS A 264 -6.31 1.63 -1.06
CA LYS A 264 -7.77 1.82 -0.94
C LYS A 264 -8.15 3.30 -0.77
N ALA A 265 -7.38 4.06 0.00
CA ALA A 265 -7.58 5.50 0.13
C ALA A 265 -7.45 6.20 -1.23
N MET A 266 -6.43 5.85 -2.01
CA MET A 266 -6.22 6.40 -3.36
C MET A 266 -7.37 6.04 -4.30
N SER A 267 -7.88 4.80 -4.23
CA SER A 267 -9.04 4.37 -5.03
C SER A 267 -10.30 5.16 -4.66
N LEU A 268 -10.52 5.42 -3.38
CA LEU A 268 -11.66 6.22 -2.91
C LEU A 268 -11.57 7.67 -3.40
N LEU A 269 -10.38 8.26 -3.40
CA LEU A 269 -10.12 9.59 -3.96
C LEU A 269 -10.44 9.64 -5.46
N ALA A 270 -9.97 8.65 -6.23
CA ALA A 270 -10.25 8.56 -7.66
C ALA A 270 -11.77 8.42 -7.95
N LEU A 271 -12.47 7.63 -7.13
CA LEU A 271 -13.94 7.50 -7.23
C LEU A 271 -14.64 8.82 -6.95
N LEU A 272 -14.21 9.57 -5.94
CA LEU A 272 -14.79 10.86 -5.58
C LEU A 272 -14.62 11.88 -6.71
N VAL A 273 -13.43 11.96 -7.31
CA VAL A 273 -13.18 12.80 -8.49
C VAL A 273 -14.07 12.35 -9.66
N GLY A 274 -14.15 11.04 -9.92
CA GLY A 274 -15.07 10.49 -10.93
C GLY A 274 -16.54 10.87 -10.69
N THR A 275 -16.99 10.88 -9.44
CA THR A 275 -18.35 11.32 -9.05
C THR A 275 -18.61 12.76 -9.45
N LEU A 276 -17.67 13.67 -9.14
CA LEU A 276 -17.78 15.09 -9.52
C LEU A 276 -17.82 15.30 -11.03
N LEU A 277 -17.07 14.48 -11.79
CA LEU A 277 -17.11 14.55 -13.25
C LEU A 277 -18.47 14.13 -13.81
N ILE A 278 -19.05 13.06 -13.27
CA ILE A 278 -20.40 12.64 -13.67
C ILE A 278 -21.42 13.70 -13.28
N TYR A 279 -21.30 14.27 -12.08
CA TYR A 279 -22.16 15.37 -11.65
C TYR A 279 -22.09 16.55 -12.63
N GLY A 280 -20.87 16.94 -13.02
CA GLY A 280 -20.67 18.00 -14.01
C GLY A 280 -21.30 17.68 -15.37
N ALA A 281 -21.08 16.47 -15.89
CA ALA A 281 -21.62 16.02 -17.16
C ALA A 281 -23.16 15.93 -17.15
N VAL A 282 -23.74 15.36 -16.10
CA VAL A 282 -25.22 15.25 -15.97
C VAL A 282 -25.85 16.61 -15.73
N SER A 283 -25.28 17.44 -14.86
CA SER A 283 -25.75 18.82 -14.62
C SER A 283 -25.81 19.61 -15.92
N PHE A 284 -24.74 19.53 -16.72
CA PHE A 284 -24.68 20.19 -18.03
C PHE A 284 -25.75 19.67 -18.98
N ALA A 285 -25.89 18.33 -19.13
CA ALA A 285 -26.90 17.73 -20.01
C ALA A 285 -28.33 18.16 -19.60
N VAL A 286 -28.59 18.26 -18.29
CA VAL A 286 -29.87 18.70 -17.75
C VAL A 286 -30.10 20.17 -18.00
N VAL A 287 -29.09 21.04 -17.79
CA VAL A 287 -29.18 22.48 -18.06
C VAL A 287 -29.46 22.75 -19.54
N GLN A 288 -28.77 22.08 -20.44
CA GLN A 288 -28.94 22.23 -21.90
C GLN A 288 -30.36 21.89 -22.38
N ARG A 289 -30.98 20.87 -21.73
CA ARG A 289 -32.34 20.40 -22.08
C ARG A 289 -33.45 21.13 -21.30
N ARG A 290 -33.10 22.09 -20.47
CA ARG A 290 -34.03 22.75 -19.55
C ARG A 290 -35.24 23.37 -20.25
N ALA A 291 -35.04 23.99 -21.40
CA ALA A 291 -36.12 24.55 -22.23
C ALA A 291 -37.07 23.44 -22.73
N ILE A 292 -36.51 22.35 -23.26
CA ILE A 292 -37.26 21.18 -23.73
C ILE A 292 -38.02 20.52 -22.58
N ILE A 293 -37.40 20.36 -21.42
CA ILE A 293 -38.04 19.81 -20.23
C ILE A 293 -39.14 20.76 -19.72
N GLY A 294 -38.95 22.09 -19.81
CA GLY A 294 -39.94 23.09 -19.48
C GLY A 294 -41.19 22.97 -20.38
N VAL A 295 -40.99 22.84 -21.69
CA VAL A 295 -42.07 22.60 -22.67
C VAL A 295 -42.79 21.28 -22.42
N LEU A 296 -42.06 20.22 -22.19
CA LEU A 296 -42.63 18.90 -21.89
C LEU A 296 -43.46 18.88 -20.60
N ARG A 297 -43.04 19.62 -19.58
CA ARG A 297 -43.82 19.82 -18.35
C ARG A 297 -45.07 20.67 -18.59
N ALA A 298 -44.98 21.68 -19.44
CA ALA A 298 -46.13 22.45 -19.86
C ALA A 298 -47.15 21.63 -20.66
N LEU A 299 -46.68 20.61 -21.40
CA LEU A 299 -47.48 19.62 -22.13
C LEU A 299 -48.01 18.46 -21.25
N GLY A 300 -47.77 18.51 -19.92
CA GLY A 300 -48.32 17.54 -18.98
C GLY A 300 -47.36 16.47 -18.45
N ALA A 301 -46.06 16.51 -18.79
CA ALA A 301 -45.10 15.57 -18.19
C ALA A 301 -44.97 15.77 -16.66
N THR A 302 -45.11 14.71 -15.93
CA THR A 302 -45.06 14.74 -14.45
C THR A 302 -43.62 14.91 -13.93
N ARG A 303 -43.50 15.43 -12.70
CA ARG A 303 -42.21 15.57 -12.03
C ARG A 303 -41.47 14.24 -11.93
N ARG A 304 -42.21 13.17 -11.59
CA ARG A 304 -41.61 11.82 -11.45
C ARG A 304 -41.07 11.28 -12.77
N GLU A 305 -41.77 11.51 -13.89
CA GLU A 305 -41.31 11.05 -15.21
C GLU A 305 -40.00 11.70 -15.62
N VAL A 306 -39.84 13.01 -15.39
CA VAL A 306 -38.59 13.73 -15.68
C VAL A 306 -37.43 13.18 -14.83
N VAL A 307 -37.61 13.00 -13.51
CA VAL A 307 -36.57 12.44 -12.62
C VAL A 307 -36.21 11.03 -13.05
N VAL A 308 -37.18 10.16 -13.32
CA VAL A 308 -36.92 8.78 -13.74
C VAL A 308 -36.13 8.74 -15.06
N ILE A 309 -36.39 9.61 -16.00
CA ILE A 309 -35.66 9.64 -17.28
C ILE A 309 -34.21 10.08 -17.05
N VAL A 310 -33.97 11.15 -16.26
CA VAL A 310 -32.61 11.62 -15.96
C VAL A 310 -31.82 10.56 -15.19
N LEU A 311 -32.43 9.92 -14.20
CA LEU A 311 -31.78 8.86 -13.46
C LEU A 311 -31.53 7.60 -14.29
N ALA A 312 -32.48 7.22 -15.18
CA ALA A 312 -32.28 6.10 -16.09
C ALA A 312 -31.12 6.36 -17.10
N GLU A 313 -31.02 7.57 -17.59
CA GLU A 313 -29.91 8.00 -18.45
C GLU A 313 -28.59 7.97 -17.72
N ALA A 314 -28.54 8.48 -16.48
CA ALA A 314 -27.37 8.42 -15.63
C ALA A 314 -26.97 6.99 -15.30
N ALA A 315 -27.95 6.10 -15.05
CA ALA A 315 -27.69 4.67 -14.79
C ALA A 315 -27.09 3.98 -16.03
N LEU A 316 -27.57 4.28 -17.23
CA LEU A 316 -27.02 3.75 -18.47
C LEU A 316 -25.59 4.23 -18.72
N LEU A 317 -25.32 5.51 -18.51
CA LEU A 317 -23.98 6.10 -18.59
C LEU A 317 -23.07 5.48 -17.52
N GLY A 318 -23.60 5.33 -16.30
CA GLY A 318 -22.92 4.68 -15.19
C GLY A 318 -22.52 3.24 -15.50
N LEU A 319 -23.45 2.47 -16.08
CA LEU A 319 -23.19 1.08 -16.48
C LEU A 319 -22.16 1.00 -17.63
N ALA A 320 -22.34 1.79 -18.68
CA ALA A 320 -21.40 1.81 -19.81
C ALA A 320 -19.98 2.22 -19.38
N GLY A 321 -19.86 3.30 -18.59
CA GLY A 321 -18.59 3.74 -18.05
C GLY A 321 -17.97 2.75 -17.07
N ALA A 322 -18.78 2.06 -16.26
CA ALA A 322 -18.30 1.02 -15.36
C ALA A 322 -17.77 -0.21 -16.13
N VAL A 323 -18.44 -0.63 -17.21
CA VAL A 323 -17.95 -1.72 -18.07
C VAL A 323 -16.62 -1.34 -18.72
N CYS A 324 -16.51 -0.14 -19.31
CA CYS A 324 -15.24 0.36 -19.83
C CYS A 324 -14.17 0.47 -18.74
N GLY A 325 -14.55 0.89 -17.54
CA GLY A 325 -13.69 1.00 -16.38
C GLY A 325 -13.19 -0.37 -15.90
N VAL A 326 -14.03 -1.37 -15.87
CA VAL A 326 -13.64 -2.75 -15.56
C VAL A 326 -12.62 -3.27 -16.57
N LEU A 327 -12.85 -3.08 -17.88
CA LEU A 327 -11.90 -3.51 -18.92
C LEU A 327 -10.54 -2.79 -18.76
N LEU A 328 -10.57 -1.47 -18.58
CA LEU A 328 -9.37 -0.67 -18.35
C LEU A 328 -8.67 -1.08 -17.06
N GLY A 329 -9.42 -1.30 -15.98
CA GLY A 329 -8.91 -1.71 -14.67
C GLY A 329 -8.26 -3.10 -14.69
N VAL A 330 -8.81 -4.04 -15.44
CA VAL A 330 -8.18 -5.36 -15.65
C VAL A 330 -6.87 -5.22 -16.42
N LEU A 331 -6.82 -4.38 -17.46
CA LEU A 331 -5.61 -4.13 -18.24
C LEU A 331 -4.49 -3.50 -17.37
N ILE A 332 -4.83 -2.44 -16.62
CA ILE A 332 -3.89 -1.77 -15.70
C ILE A 332 -3.52 -2.70 -14.54
N GLY A 333 -4.48 -3.43 -13.98
CA GLY A 333 -4.27 -4.37 -12.90
C GLY A 333 -3.28 -5.48 -13.26
N ARG A 334 -3.32 -6.00 -14.49
CA ARG A 334 -2.30 -6.94 -14.99
C ARG A 334 -0.89 -6.37 -14.96
N GLY A 335 -0.73 -5.12 -15.37
CA GLY A 335 0.57 -4.42 -15.28
C GLY A 335 1.02 -4.18 -13.83
N LEU A 336 0.08 -3.82 -12.94
CA LEU A 336 0.36 -3.58 -11.53
C LEU A 336 0.73 -4.85 -10.76
N VAL A 337 0.13 -6.00 -11.08
CA VAL A 337 0.45 -7.29 -10.43
C VAL A 337 1.94 -7.61 -10.54
N GLY A 338 2.56 -7.40 -11.70
CA GLY A 338 4.00 -7.59 -11.88
C GLY A 338 4.84 -6.70 -10.94
N LEU A 339 4.46 -5.42 -10.81
CA LEU A 339 5.15 -4.48 -9.92
C LEU A 339 4.95 -4.83 -8.43
N VAL A 340 3.73 -5.22 -8.05
CA VAL A 340 3.41 -5.66 -6.67
C VAL A 340 4.18 -6.93 -6.33
N SER A 341 4.22 -7.91 -7.22
CA SER A 341 4.96 -9.16 -7.03
C SER A 341 6.44 -8.91 -6.83
N GLN A 342 7.04 -8.05 -7.65
CA GLN A 342 8.45 -7.68 -7.46
C GLN A 342 8.69 -6.99 -6.11
N THR A 343 7.78 -6.12 -5.67
CA THR A 343 7.88 -5.44 -4.39
C THR A 343 7.78 -6.42 -3.21
N ILE A 344 6.85 -7.39 -3.29
CA ILE A 344 6.70 -8.43 -2.27
C ILE A 344 7.94 -9.33 -2.24
N ASN A 345 8.47 -9.70 -3.40
CA ASN A 345 9.67 -10.52 -3.50
C ASN A 345 10.91 -9.82 -2.93
N ASP A 346 10.99 -8.51 -3.06
CA ASP A 346 12.11 -7.73 -2.52
C ASP A 346 12.03 -7.55 -0.99
N LEU A 347 10.82 -7.53 -0.41
CA LEU A 347 10.58 -7.20 1.00
C LEU A 347 10.35 -8.43 1.89
N TYR A 348 9.64 -9.44 1.39
CA TYR A 348 9.14 -10.49 2.26
C TYR A 348 9.52 -11.92 1.83
N PHE A 349 9.27 -12.32 0.57
CA PHE A 349 9.45 -13.71 0.10
C PHE A 349 9.57 -13.77 -1.42
N VAL A 350 10.22 -14.81 -1.94
CA VAL A 350 10.18 -15.11 -3.38
C VAL A 350 8.82 -15.73 -3.73
N VAL A 351 7.91 -14.92 -4.22
CA VAL A 351 6.59 -15.36 -4.69
C VAL A 351 6.50 -15.17 -6.20
N ALA A 352 6.41 -16.24 -6.95
CA ALA A 352 6.12 -16.16 -8.37
C ALA A 352 4.62 -15.98 -8.59
N VAL A 353 4.18 -14.74 -8.87
CA VAL A 353 2.78 -14.46 -9.23
C VAL A 353 2.62 -14.63 -10.73
N ASN A 354 2.38 -15.85 -11.17
CA ASN A 354 2.17 -16.17 -12.59
C ASN A 354 0.70 -16.06 -13.04
N ALA A 355 -0.25 -15.91 -12.11
CA ALA A 355 -1.68 -15.84 -12.42
C ALA A 355 -2.34 -14.58 -11.84
N VAL A 356 -2.93 -13.79 -12.71
CA VAL A 356 -3.77 -12.65 -12.30
C VAL A 356 -5.12 -13.19 -11.84
N SER A 357 -5.43 -13.02 -10.56
CA SER A 357 -6.73 -13.38 -9.99
C SER A 357 -7.71 -12.22 -10.17
N VAL A 358 -8.79 -12.44 -10.91
CA VAL A 358 -9.88 -11.47 -11.07
C VAL A 358 -11.12 -12.00 -10.35
N PRO A 359 -11.34 -11.63 -9.08
CA PRO A 359 -12.51 -12.11 -8.35
C PRO A 359 -13.81 -11.57 -8.96
N ALA A 360 -14.81 -12.43 -9.17
CA ALA A 360 -16.12 -11.98 -9.65
C ALA A 360 -16.78 -10.94 -8.73
N ALA A 361 -16.50 -11.01 -7.43
CA ALA A 361 -16.95 -10.03 -6.45
C ALA A 361 -16.40 -8.61 -6.71
N THR A 362 -15.14 -8.48 -7.15
CA THR A 362 -14.55 -7.20 -7.55
C THR A 362 -15.28 -6.59 -8.75
N LEU A 363 -15.60 -7.40 -9.75
CA LEU A 363 -16.35 -6.95 -10.93
C LEU A 363 -17.75 -6.47 -10.54
N GLY A 364 -18.46 -7.24 -9.71
CA GLY A 364 -19.78 -6.86 -9.20
C GLY A 364 -19.77 -5.58 -8.39
N LYS A 365 -18.82 -5.42 -7.46
CA LYS A 365 -18.63 -4.20 -6.66
C LYS A 365 -18.32 -2.98 -7.55
N ALA A 366 -17.46 -3.14 -8.53
CA ALA A 366 -17.07 -2.05 -9.43
C ALA A 366 -18.25 -1.58 -10.30
N LEU A 367 -19.04 -2.51 -10.86
CA LEU A 367 -20.26 -2.17 -11.58
C LEU A 367 -21.28 -1.48 -10.69
N ALA A 368 -21.52 -2.01 -9.50
CA ALA A 368 -22.44 -1.41 -8.53
C ALA A 368 -21.96 -0.02 -8.09
N ALA A 369 -20.67 0.15 -7.81
CA ALA A 369 -20.09 1.44 -7.44
C ALA A 369 -20.21 2.47 -8.57
N GLY A 370 -19.94 2.09 -9.82
CA GLY A 370 -20.07 2.98 -10.98
C GLY A 370 -21.50 3.44 -11.21
N VAL A 371 -22.47 2.53 -11.10
CA VAL A 371 -23.90 2.87 -11.26
C VAL A 371 -24.38 3.71 -10.07
N ALA A 372 -24.04 3.33 -8.83
CA ALA A 372 -24.41 4.09 -7.64
C ALA A 372 -23.87 5.51 -7.66
N THR A 373 -22.59 5.66 -8.07
CA THR A 373 -21.91 6.94 -8.23
C THR A 373 -22.61 7.82 -9.27
N ALA A 374 -22.97 7.24 -10.41
CA ALA A 374 -23.67 7.96 -11.47
C ALA A 374 -25.08 8.41 -11.02
N LEU A 375 -25.81 7.54 -10.31
CA LEU A 375 -27.13 7.87 -9.75
C LEU A 375 -27.03 8.97 -8.68
N ALA A 376 -26.07 8.86 -7.76
CA ALA A 376 -25.84 9.87 -6.71
C ALA A 376 -25.46 11.24 -7.33
N ALA A 377 -24.61 11.24 -8.34
CA ALA A 377 -24.22 12.44 -9.07
C ALA A 377 -25.38 13.09 -9.84
N ALA A 378 -26.29 12.28 -10.37
CA ALA A 378 -27.45 12.75 -11.13
C ALA A 378 -28.63 13.22 -10.25
N LEU A 379 -28.66 12.83 -8.99
CA LEU A 379 -29.81 13.08 -8.10
C LEU A 379 -30.05 14.58 -7.88
N LEU A 380 -29.01 15.33 -7.55
CA LEU A 380 -29.12 16.78 -7.32
C LEU A 380 -29.59 17.53 -8.56
N PRO A 381 -28.97 17.38 -9.77
CA PRO A 381 -29.47 18.03 -10.98
C PRO A 381 -30.90 17.63 -11.35
N ALA A 382 -31.27 16.37 -11.15
CA ALA A 382 -32.62 15.90 -11.41
C ALA A 382 -33.66 16.57 -10.49
N LEU A 383 -33.33 16.75 -9.19
CA LEU A 383 -34.19 17.42 -8.23
C LEU A 383 -34.31 18.93 -8.51
N GLU A 384 -33.22 19.59 -8.88
CA GLU A 384 -33.22 21.02 -9.25
C GLU A 384 -34.15 21.33 -10.41
N VAL A 385 -34.14 20.53 -11.47
CA VAL A 385 -35.00 20.73 -12.64
C VAL A 385 -36.47 20.55 -12.30
N VAL A 386 -36.77 19.63 -11.41
CA VAL A 386 -38.14 19.33 -10.98
C VAL A 386 -38.73 20.41 -10.06
N THR A 387 -37.90 20.97 -9.19
CA THR A 387 -38.31 22.04 -8.25
C THR A 387 -38.39 23.40 -8.91
N SER A 388 -37.73 23.63 -10.06
CA SER A 388 -37.80 24.89 -10.80
C SER A 388 -39.18 25.12 -11.42
N VAL A 389 -39.75 26.31 -11.23
CA VAL A 389 -40.99 26.71 -11.86
C VAL A 389 -40.74 26.91 -13.36
N PRO A 390 -41.58 26.35 -14.29
CA PRO A 390 -41.37 26.44 -15.73
C PRO A 390 -41.12 27.85 -16.26
N ARG A 391 -41.79 28.84 -15.71
CA ARG A 391 -41.64 30.24 -16.05
C ARG A 391 -40.28 30.86 -15.69
N LEU A 392 -39.65 30.41 -14.59
CA LEU A 392 -38.31 30.88 -14.14
C LEU A 392 -37.19 30.12 -14.82
N ALA A 393 -37.49 28.96 -15.45
CA ALA A 393 -36.50 28.17 -16.20
C ALA A 393 -35.96 28.89 -17.44
N LEU A 394 -36.68 29.93 -17.94
CA LEU A 394 -36.30 30.72 -19.10
C LEU A 394 -35.46 31.98 -18.75
N ALA A 395 -35.30 32.34 -17.46
CA ALA A 395 -34.59 33.56 -17.07
C ALA A 395 -33.18 33.24 -16.55
N ARG A 396 -32.15 33.57 -17.33
CA ARG A 396 -30.72 33.35 -17.02
C ARG A 396 -30.26 34.03 -15.71
N SER A 397 -30.75 35.24 -15.42
CA SER A 397 -30.34 36.05 -14.28
C SER A 397 -30.70 35.44 -12.91
N VAL A 398 -31.76 34.66 -12.81
CA VAL A 398 -32.24 34.07 -11.56
C VAL A 398 -31.36 32.91 -11.09
N LEU A 399 -30.71 32.21 -12.02
CA LEU A 399 -29.82 31.06 -11.72
C LEU A 399 -28.53 31.48 -11.03
N GLU A 400 -27.91 32.57 -11.48
CA GLU A 400 -26.66 33.07 -10.92
C GLU A 400 -26.86 33.74 -9.56
N GLN A 401 -28.00 34.43 -9.36
CA GLN A 401 -28.37 34.92 -8.03
C GLN A 401 -28.59 33.78 -7.04
N ARG A 402 -29.20 32.67 -7.47
CA ARG A 402 -29.31 31.44 -6.65
C ARG A 402 -27.99 30.80 -6.40
N ALA A 403 -27.09 30.71 -7.41
CA ALA A 403 -25.75 30.14 -7.24
C ALA A 403 -24.92 30.93 -6.22
N ARG A 404 -24.99 32.23 -6.20
CA ARG A 404 -24.35 33.09 -5.19
C ARG A 404 -24.97 32.91 -3.80
N HIS A 405 -26.28 32.70 -3.72
CA HIS A 405 -26.95 32.40 -2.43
C HIS A 405 -26.62 30.97 -1.93
N SER A 406 -26.54 29.99 -2.86
CA SER A 406 -26.16 28.64 -2.55
C SER A 406 -24.69 28.51 -2.13
N ALA A 407 -23.79 29.42 -2.56
CA ALA A 407 -22.40 29.42 -2.11
C ALA A 407 -22.28 29.63 -0.58
N ARG A 408 -23.17 30.41 0.04
CA ARG A 408 -23.23 30.57 1.50
C ARG A 408 -23.72 29.30 2.20
N THR A 409 -24.76 28.67 1.67
CA THR A 409 -25.30 27.41 2.22
C THR A 409 -24.29 26.27 2.06
N LEU A 410 -23.57 26.20 0.94
CA LEU A 410 -22.47 25.26 0.71
C LEU A 410 -21.28 25.53 1.64
N LEU A 411 -20.99 26.78 1.97
CA LEU A 411 -19.96 27.11 2.94
C LEU A 411 -20.34 26.63 4.35
N ILE A 412 -21.60 26.80 4.76
CA ILE A 412 -22.11 26.27 6.03
C ILE A 412 -22.04 24.73 6.03
N ALA A 413 -22.47 24.09 4.96
CA ALA A 413 -22.34 22.64 4.80
C ALA A 413 -20.87 22.18 4.86
N SER A 414 -19.97 22.94 4.24
CA SER A 414 -18.51 22.70 4.33
C SER A 414 -18.03 22.74 5.78
N LEU A 415 -18.41 23.75 6.54
CA LEU A 415 -18.02 23.88 7.95
C LEU A 415 -18.56 22.72 8.81
N LEU A 416 -19.82 22.31 8.57
CA LEU A 416 -20.41 21.15 9.26
C LEU A 416 -19.69 19.85 8.90
N LEU A 417 -19.31 19.65 7.64
CA LEU A 417 -18.55 18.49 7.18
C LEU A 417 -17.12 18.51 7.77
N ALA A 418 -16.48 19.68 7.83
CA ALA A 418 -15.18 19.83 8.49
C ALA A 418 -15.26 19.51 9.98
N LEU A 419 -16.32 19.98 10.66
CA LEU A 419 -16.58 19.65 12.06
C LEU A 419 -16.83 18.15 12.25
N GLY A 420 -17.61 17.53 11.35
CA GLY A 420 -17.80 16.07 11.33
C GLY A 420 -16.50 15.29 11.13
N SER A 421 -15.62 15.77 10.24
CA SER A 421 -14.28 15.21 10.06
C SER A 421 -13.45 15.31 11.35
N MET A 422 -13.42 16.49 11.97
CA MET A 422 -12.71 16.72 13.23
C MET A 422 -13.27 15.81 14.34
N LEU A 423 -14.58 15.69 14.45
CA LEU A 423 -15.23 14.83 15.42
C LEU A 423 -14.87 13.36 15.21
N ALA A 424 -14.85 12.87 13.96
CA ALA A 424 -14.44 11.50 13.63
C ALA A 424 -12.95 11.22 13.97
N ILE A 425 -12.10 12.24 13.91
CA ILE A 425 -10.70 12.12 14.33
C ILE A 425 -10.61 12.00 15.86
N VAL A 426 -11.36 12.84 16.60
CA VAL A 426 -11.24 12.97 18.05
C VAL A 426 -11.95 11.82 18.79
N THR A 427 -13.15 11.41 18.34
CA THR A 427 -13.95 10.37 18.99
C THR A 427 -13.36 8.98 18.90
N SER A 428 -12.51 8.70 17.92
CA SER A 428 -11.91 7.38 17.76
C SER A 428 -10.42 7.50 17.42
N SER A 429 -9.57 7.28 18.41
CA SER A 429 -8.10 7.38 18.24
C SER A 429 -7.49 6.20 17.49
N ARG A 430 -8.15 5.04 17.45
CA ARG A 430 -7.60 3.77 16.88
C ARG A 430 -8.31 3.25 15.65
N SER A 431 -9.57 3.62 15.42
CA SER A 431 -10.33 3.09 14.29
C SER A 431 -9.84 3.66 12.95
N LEU A 432 -9.36 2.78 12.10
CA LEU A 432 -8.95 3.10 10.74
C LEU A 432 -10.14 3.56 9.88
N LEU A 433 -11.31 2.94 10.09
CA LEU A 433 -12.55 3.30 9.40
C LEU A 433 -12.97 4.75 9.71
N ALA A 434 -12.86 5.16 10.98
CA ALA A 434 -13.12 6.54 11.38
C ALA A 434 -12.10 7.53 10.76
N GLY A 435 -10.83 7.11 10.58
CA GLY A 435 -9.82 7.88 9.87
C GLY A 435 -10.19 8.12 8.40
N PHE A 436 -10.63 7.08 7.70
CA PHE A 436 -11.10 7.22 6.32
C PHE A 436 -12.38 8.03 6.19
N ALA A 437 -13.33 7.83 7.12
CA ALA A 437 -14.54 8.66 7.16
C ALA A 437 -14.19 10.14 7.35
N ALA A 438 -13.23 10.44 8.23
CA ALA A 438 -12.74 11.80 8.44
C ALA A 438 -12.10 12.38 7.15
N LEU A 439 -11.25 11.60 6.47
CA LEU A 439 -10.66 12.02 5.20
C LEU A 439 -11.73 12.29 4.14
N PHE A 440 -12.73 11.40 4.02
CA PHE A 440 -13.83 11.57 3.07
C PHE A 440 -14.67 12.82 3.37
N LEU A 441 -15.02 13.04 4.65
CA LEU A 441 -15.74 14.24 5.07
C LEU A 441 -14.94 15.52 4.83
N LEU A 442 -13.61 15.49 5.06
CA LEU A 442 -12.72 16.60 4.76
C LEU A 442 -12.73 16.93 3.27
N LEU A 443 -12.60 15.95 2.40
CA LEU A 443 -12.61 16.14 0.97
C LEU A 443 -13.96 16.66 0.45
N LEU A 444 -15.05 16.13 1.01
CA LEU A 444 -16.39 16.62 0.69
C LEU A 444 -16.61 18.07 1.19
N SER A 445 -16.04 18.40 2.35
CA SER A 445 -15.99 19.78 2.87
C SER A 445 -15.26 20.72 1.91
N ILE A 446 -14.09 20.32 1.42
CA ILE A 446 -13.29 21.08 0.46
C ILE A 446 -14.07 21.27 -0.85
N ALA A 447 -14.71 20.23 -1.37
CA ALA A 447 -15.55 20.31 -2.55
C ALA A 447 -16.72 21.31 -2.36
N ALA A 448 -17.38 21.26 -1.20
CA ALA A 448 -18.47 22.19 -0.87
C ALA A 448 -17.99 23.64 -0.66
N ALA A 449 -16.77 23.85 -0.17
CA ALA A 449 -16.17 25.18 -0.01
C ALA A 449 -15.74 25.82 -1.35
N THR A 450 -15.41 24.98 -2.37
CA THR A 450 -14.80 25.45 -3.63
C THR A 450 -15.60 26.57 -4.32
N PRO A 451 -16.94 26.57 -4.44
CA PRO A 451 -17.67 27.65 -5.07
C PRO A 451 -17.51 29.00 -4.36
N ALA A 452 -17.46 29.00 -3.02
CA ALA A 452 -17.28 30.21 -2.23
C ALA A 452 -15.84 30.77 -2.36
N VAL A 453 -14.84 29.86 -2.30
CA VAL A 453 -13.42 30.21 -2.50
C VAL A 453 -13.20 30.73 -3.91
N LEU A 454 -13.80 30.10 -4.93
CA LEU A 454 -13.73 30.56 -6.31
C LEU A 454 -14.32 31.97 -6.49
N GLN A 455 -15.48 32.23 -5.89
CA GLN A 455 -16.09 33.55 -5.94
C GLN A 455 -15.16 34.61 -5.35
N MET A 456 -14.56 34.32 -4.20
CA MET A 456 -13.63 35.23 -3.53
C MET A 456 -12.36 35.47 -4.38
N LEU A 457 -11.80 34.44 -4.99
CA LEU A 457 -10.62 34.54 -5.86
C LEU A 457 -10.93 35.24 -7.18
N ALA A 458 -12.10 35.00 -7.76
CA ALA A 458 -12.53 35.65 -9.01
C ALA A 458 -12.81 37.15 -8.80
N ASP A 459 -13.46 37.53 -7.68
CA ASP A 459 -13.68 38.93 -7.31
C ASP A 459 -12.36 39.62 -7.02
N GLY A 460 -11.42 38.97 -6.34
CA GLY A 460 -10.06 39.47 -6.11
C GLY A 460 -9.27 39.61 -7.41
N GLY A 461 -9.33 38.57 -8.25
CA GLY A 461 -8.71 38.53 -9.58
C GLY A 461 -9.22 39.59 -10.52
N ALA A 462 -10.52 39.89 -10.50
CA ALA A 462 -11.09 40.98 -11.31
C ALA A 462 -10.58 42.39 -10.91
N ARG A 463 -10.35 42.59 -9.59
CA ARG A 463 -9.75 43.86 -9.08
C ARG A 463 -8.28 43.99 -9.49
N LEU A 464 -7.52 42.87 -9.39
CA LEU A 464 -6.10 42.87 -9.77
C LEU A 464 -5.93 42.91 -11.30
N GLY A 465 -6.78 42.21 -12.04
CA GLY A 465 -6.80 42.17 -13.51
C GLY A 465 -7.06 43.54 -14.13
N ALA A 466 -7.77 44.41 -13.44
CA ALA A 466 -7.96 45.81 -13.86
C ALA A 466 -6.64 46.61 -13.95
N ARG A 467 -5.59 46.19 -13.23
CA ARG A 467 -4.23 46.77 -13.30
C ARG A 467 -3.35 46.17 -14.40
N ILE A 468 -3.70 44.98 -14.87
CA ILE A 468 -2.90 44.23 -15.87
C ILE A 468 -3.39 44.56 -17.30
N GLY A 469 -4.71 44.67 -17.50
CA GLY A 469 -5.28 45.01 -18.79
C GLY A 469 -6.74 44.56 -18.95
N PRO A 470 -7.41 45.07 -20.01
CA PRO A 470 -8.84 44.79 -20.22
C PRO A 470 -9.16 43.31 -20.44
N THR A 471 -8.29 42.57 -21.11
CA THR A 471 -8.46 41.11 -21.34
C THR A 471 -8.41 40.29 -20.06
N ALA A 472 -7.48 40.62 -19.16
CA ALA A 472 -7.36 39.95 -17.86
C ALA A 472 -8.57 40.27 -16.95
N ARG A 473 -9.01 41.51 -16.93
CA ARG A 473 -10.22 41.93 -16.20
C ARG A 473 -11.47 41.21 -16.71
N LEU A 474 -11.63 41.12 -18.03
CA LEU A 474 -12.76 40.46 -18.67
C LEU A 474 -12.72 38.94 -18.35
N ALA A 475 -11.56 38.29 -18.42
CA ALA A 475 -11.41 36.89 -18.12
C ALA A 475 -11.83 36.54 -16.67
N CYS A 476 -11.39 37.32 -15.68
CA CYS A 476 -11.75 37.13 -14.28
C CYS A 476 -13.24 37.45 -13.99
N ALA A 477 -13.76 38.54 -14.55
CA ALA A 477 -15.16 38.96 -14.38
C ALA A 477 -16.13 37.92 -14.97
N ASP A 478 -15.82 37.37 -16.12
CA ASP A 478 -16.58 36.31 -16.77
C ASP A 478 -16.71 35.04 -15.94
N ILE A 479 -15.64 34.64 -15.30
CA ILE A 479 -15.62 33.44 -14.41
C ILE A 479 -16.49 33.71 -13.17
N ALA A 480 -16.41 34.91 -12.59
CA ALA A 480 -17.27 35.32 -11.49
C ALA A 480 -18.76 35.36 -11.90
N ALA A 481 -19.05 35.75 -13.16
CA ALA A 481 -20.40 35.76 -13.70
C ALA A 481 -20.95 34.39 -14.07
N SER A 482 -20.10 33.40 -14.33
CA SER A 482 -20.47 32.01 -14.74
C SER A 482 -20.24 30.97 -13.64
N LEU A 483 -20.28 31.37 -12.38
CA LEU A 483 -19.90 30.58 -11.20
C LEU A 483 -20.65 29.22 -11.10
N SER A 484 -21.93 29.21 -11.50
CA SER A 484 -22.76 27.98 -11.46
C SER A 484 -22.25 26.86 -12.34
N ARG A 485 -21.39 27.16 -13.33
CA ARG A 485 -20.90 26.22 -14.35
C ARG A 485 -19.40 25.98 -14.23
N THR A 486 -18.64 27.05 -14.15
CA THR A 486 -17.18 26.98 -13.97
C THR A 486 -16.80 26.44 -12.58
N GLY A 487 -17.65 26.67 -11.57
CA GLY A 487 -17.43 26.23 -10.21
C GLY A 487 -17.28 24.71 -10.08
N VAL A 488 -18.11 23.93 -10.80
CA VAL A 488 -18.04 22.44 -10.77
C VAL A 488 -16.74 21.93 -11.42
N ALA A 489 -16.34 22.54 -12.54
CA ALA A 489 -15.10 22.18 -13.23
C ALA A 489 -13.86 22.45 -12.38
N ILE A 490 -13.83 23.64 -11.78
CA ILE A 490 -12.73 24.06 -10.91
C ILE A 490 -12.72 23.22 -9.63
N ALA A 491 -13.88 22.83 -9.09
CA ALA A 491 -13.98 21.92 -7.97
C ALA A 491 -13.40 20.53 -8.30
N ALA A 492 -13.74 19.99 -9.46
CA ALA A 492 -13.21 18.68 -9.90
C ALA A 492 -11.68 18.73 -10.09
N LEU A 493 -11.16 19.75 -10.76
CA LEU A 493 -9.72 19.95 -10.91
C LEU A 493 -9.05 20.20 -9.55
N GLY A 494 -9.63 21.07 -8.72
CA GLY A 494 -9.12 21.39 -7.39
C GLY A 494 -9.05 20.17 -6.48
N MET A 495 -10.08 19.34 -6.50
CA MET A 495 -10.09 18.06 -5.76
C MET A 495 -9.00 17.10 -6.23
N ALA A 496 -8.79 16.96 -7.53
CA ALA A 496 -7.74 16.12 -8.06
C ALA A 496 -6.35 16.65 -7.71
N LEU A 497 -6.14 17.96 -7.82
CA LEU A 497 -4.89 18.60 -7.37
C LEU A 497 -4.69 18.46 -5.86
N THR A 498 -5.77 18.58 -5.06
CA THR A 498 -5.75 18.36 -3.60
C THR A 498 -5.29 16.95 -3.26
N ALA A 499 -5.89 15.95 -3.89
CA ALA A 499 -5.51 14.56 -3.71
C ALA A 499 -4.05 14.32 -4.10
N MET A 500 -3.64 14.86 -5.25
CA MET A 500 -2.29 14.79 -5.77
C MET A 500 -1.27 15.41 -4.81
N ILE A 501 -1.49 16.65 -4.37
CA ILE A 501 -0.62 17.35 -3.43
C ILE A 501 -0.55 16.58 -2.10
N GLY A 502 -1.70 16.16 -1.57
CA GLY A 502 -1.78 15.45 -0.30
C GLY A 502 -0.96 14.16 -0.29
N VAL A 503 -1.11 13.35 -1.33
CA VAL A 503 -0.36 12.10 -1.46
C VAL A 503 1.11 12.34 -1.76
N ALA A 504 1.44 13.29 -2.63
CA ALA A 504 2.82 13.61 -2.94
C ALA A 504 3.59 14.10 -1.70
N ILE A 505 2.96 14.94 -0.87
CA ILE A 505 3.53 15.38 0.42
C ILE A 505 3.69 14.18 1.37
N MET A 506 2.70 13.29 1.46
CA MET A 506 2.79 12.10 2.30
C MET A 506 3.97 11.21 1.88
N VAL A 507 4.11 10.90 0.60
CA VAL A 507 5.20 10.05 0.08
C VAL A 507 6.56 10.70 0.31
N GLU A 508 6.68 12.01 0.06
CA GLU A 508 7.94 12.74 0.28
C GLU A 508 8.28 12.85 1.77
N SER A 509 7.27 13.06 2.63
CA SER A 509 7.43 13.06 4.08
C SER A 509 7.91 11.72 4.60
N PHE A 510 7.37 10.62 4.07
CA PHE A 510 7.82 9.28 4.44
C PHE A 510 9.24 9.01 3.95
N ARG A 511 9.56 9.38 2.70
CA ARG A 511 10.92 9.26 2.14
C ARG A 511 11.95 9.99 3.02
N GLU A 512 11.65 11.22 3.42
CA GLU A 512 12.57 12.02 4.23
C GLU A 512 12.68 11.47 5.66
N SER A 513 11.55 11.08 6.27
CA SER A 513 11.55 10.45 7.60
C SER A 513 12.35 9.15 7.62
N LEU A 514 12.23 8.32 6.57
CA LEU A 514 13.03 7.10 6.43
C LEU A 514 14.52 7.41 6.22
N ARG A 515 14.83 8.39 5.38
CA ARG A 515 16.23 8.82 5.13
C ARG A 515 16.88 9.32 6.41
N ASP A 516 16.18 10.17 7.15
CA ASP A 516 16.65 10.72 8.43
C ASP A 516 16.82 9.62 9.47
N TRP A 517 15.88 8.69 9.56
CA TRP A 517 15.95 7.56 10.46
C TRP A 517 17.14 6.64 10.12
N LEU A 518 17.32 6.25 8.87
CA LEU A 518 18.47 5.47 8.42
C LEU A 518 19.80 6.20 8.73
N ALA A 519 19.85 7.52 8.49
CA ALA A 519 21.03 8.30 8.73
C ALA A 519 21.41 8.39 10.21
N GLN A 520 20.44 8.33 11.11
CA GLN A 520 20.63 8.46 12.55
C GLN A 520 20.84 7.11 13.23
N THR A 521 20.04 6.10 12.88
CA THR A 521 20.07 4.79 13.53
C THR A 521 21.28 3.97 13.06
N MET A 522 21.61 4.05 11.77
CA MET A 522 22.77 3.35 11.22
C MET A 522 24.04 4.17 11.41
N ARG A 523 24.70 3.98 12.56
CA ARG A 523 25.90 4.74 12.97
C ARG A 523 27.22 4.06 12.66
N ALA A 524 27.25 2.72 12.57
CA ALA A 524 28.45 2.00 12.20
C ALA A 524 28.81 2.25 10.73
N ASP A 525 30.10 2.26 10.41
CA ASP A 525 30.62 2.49 9.04
C ASP A 525 30.47 1.28 8.17
N VAL A 526 30.62 0.07 8.76
CA VAL A 526 30.50 -1.22 8.08
C VAL A 526 29.65 -2.16 8.92
N TYR A 527 28.78 -2.89 8.25
CA TYR A 527 27.95 -3.95 8.85
C TYR A 527 28.36 -5.29 8.29
N VAL A 528 28.53 -6.25 9.20
CA VAL A 528 28.88 -7.63 8.87
C VAL A 528 27.82 -8.56 9.41
N SER A 529 27.29 -9.43 8.59
CA SER A 529 26.30 -10.44 9.01
C SER A 529 26.46 -11.72 8.20
N ALA A 530 25.99 -12.84 8.74
CA ALA A 530 25.81 -14.03 7.94
C ALA A 530 24.63 -13.85 6.96
N PRO A 531 24.66 -14.45 5.75
CA PRO A 531 23.53 -14.47 4.86
C PRO A 531 22.34 -15.22 5.49
N GLY A 532 21.13 -14.85 5.09
CA GLY A 532 19.88 -15.43 5.62
C GLY A 532 18.92 -14.37 6.14
N VAL A 533 17.76 -14.81 6.64
CA VAL A 533 16.76 -13.95 7.25
C VAL A 533 17.19 -13.50 8.63
N ALA A 534 16.90 -12.26 9.01
CA ALA A 534 17.43 -11.64 10.24
C ALA A 534 17.10 -12.40 11.53
N GLU A 535 15.95 -13.08 11.56
CA GLU A 535 15.41 -13.78 12.73
C GLU A 535 15.75 -15.28 12.73
N SER A 536 16.48 -15.76 11.71
CA SER A 536 16.78 -17.17 11.59
C SER A 536 17.85 -17.64 12.58
N LEU A 537 17.71 -18.87 13.08
CA LEU A 537 18.63 -19.49 14.04
C LEU A 537 20.03 -19.67 13.46
N GLU A 538 20.12 -19.94 12.17
CA GLU A 538 21.35 -20.21 11.42
C GLU A 538 22.21 -18.96 11.23
N ARG A 539 21.61 -17.78 11.35
CA ARG A 539 22.30 -16.51 11.14
C ARG A 539 23.16 -16.17 12.35
N ARG A 540 24.21 -16.98 12.55
CA ARG A 540 25.22 -16.77 13.58
C ARG A 540 26.58 -16.56 12.94
N LEU A 541 27.34 -15.65 13.50
CA LEU A 541 28.75 -15.46 13.17
C LEU A 541 29.58 -16.43 14.02
N ASP A 542 30.52 -17.12 13.39
CA ASP A 542 31.47 -17.96 14.12
C ASP A 542 32.33 -17.08 15.06
N PRO A 543 32.43 -17.39 16.33
CA PRO A 543 33.25 -16.62 17.26
C PRO A 543 34.72 -16.46 16.82
N ARG A 544 35.27 -17.45 16.12
CA ARG A 544 36.62 -17.39 15.56
C ARG A 544 36.72 -16.36 14.44
N VAL A 545 35.68 -16.32 13.58
CA VAL A 545 35.58 -15.35 12.50
C VAL A 545 35.40 -13.95 13.09
N ILE A 546 34.56 -13.77 14.12
CA ILE A 546 34.41 -12.49 14.82
C ILE A 546 35.76 -11.99 15.30
N ALA A 547 36.52 -12.84 16.01
CA ALA A 547 37.84 -12.47 16.55
C ALA A 547 38.81 -12.09 15.42
N ALA A 548 38.80 -12.82 14.31
CA ALA A 548 39.64 -12.51 13.14
C ALA A 548 39.25 -11.20 12.44
N LEU A 549 37.94 -10.92 12.33
CA LEU A 549 37.43 -9.68 11.74
C LEU A 549 37.78 -8.46 12.60
N LEU A 550 37.66 -8.57 13.92
CA LEU A 550 37.98 -7.48 14.85
C LEU A 550 39.49 -7.17 14.91
N ALA A 551 40.34 -8.09 14.47
CA ALA A 551 41.77 -7.89 14.37
C ALA A 551 42.20 -7.12 13.09
N VAL A 552 41.27 -6.82 12.16
CA VAL A 552 41.54 -6.04 10.95
C VAL A 552 41.92 -4.60 11.31
N PRO A 553 43.05 -4.06 10.82
CA PRO A 553 43.47 -2.69 11.15
C PRO A 553 42.43 -1.66 10.71
N GLY A 554 42.26 -0.62 11.54
CA GLY A 554 41.37 0.50 11.27
C GLY A 554 40.01 0.42 11.96
N ILE A 555 39.73 -0.64 12.73
CA ILE A 555 38.50 -0.77 13.52
C ILE A 555 38.78 -0.17 14.91
N ALA A 556 37.98 0.84 15.30
CA ALA A 556 38.09 1.51 16.59
C ALA A 556 37.16 0.91 17.65
N ALA A 557 35.97 0.52 17.25
CA ALA A 557 34.97 -0.05 18.14
C ALA A 557 33.99 -0.93 17.34
N HIS A 558 33.20 -1.74 18.04
CA HIS A 558 32.17 -2.56 17.41
C HIS A 558 30.92 -2.62 18.29
N SER A 559 29.79 -2.84 17.65
CA SER A 559 28.51 -3.18 18.28
C SER A 559 28.09 -4.57 17.81
N GLU A 560 27.34 -5.27 18.65
CA GLU A 560 26.85 -6.62 18.40
C GLU A 560 25.35 -6.63 18.48
N SER A 561 24.70 -7.45 17.64
CA SER A 561 23.27 -7.66 17.74
C SER A 561 22.84 -9.09 17.46
N ARG A 562 21.78 -9.50 18.18
CA ARG A 562 21.06 -10.75 17.98
C ARG A 562 19.56 -10.45 17.92
N ARG A 563 18.92 -10.74 16.80
CA ARG A 563 17.48 -10.58 16.63
C ARG A 563 16.81 -11.95 16.66
N VAL A 564 15.77 -12.07 17.48
CA VAL A 564 14.97 -13.30 17.65
C VAL A 564 13.52 -12.95 17.88
N THR A 565 12.60 -13.86 17.56
CA THR A 565 11.20 -13.74 17.96
C THR A 565 10.97 -14.53 19.24
N VAL A 566 10.44 -13.87 20.27
CA VAL A 566 10.12 -14.47 21.56
C VAL A 566 8.62 -14.45 21.82
N SER A 567 8.15 -15.40 22.63
CA SER A 567 6.74 -15.45 23.01
C SER A 567 6.42 -14.48 24.15
N SER A 568 5.24 -13.87 24.11
CA SER A 568 4.65 -13.12 25.21
C SER A 568 3.19 -13.53 25.41
N PRO A 569 2.56 -13.23 26.54
CA PRO A 569 1.11 -13.47 26.72
C PRO A 569 0.24 -12.78 25.67
N GLU A 570 0.70 -11.64 25.14
CA GLU A 570 0.03 -10.86 24.10
C GLU A 570 0.34 -11.33 22.68
N GLY A 571 1.14 -12.38 22.52
CA GLY A 571 1.56 -12.92 21.22
C GLY A 571 3.05 -12.83 20.97
N PRO A 572 3.54 -13.17 19.77
CA PRO A 572 4.96 -13.11 19.44
C PRO A 572 5.46 -11.67 19.40
N VAL A 573 6.67 -11.46 19.89
CA VAL A 573 7.36 -10.17 19.92
C VAL A 573 8.77 -10.34 19.37
N ASP A 574 9.17 -9.45 18.46
CA ASP A 574 10.53 -9.42 17.97
C ASP A 574 11.42 -8.75 19.02
N LEU A 575 12.48 -9.44 19.41
CA LEU A 575 13.46 -8.99 20.38
C LEU A 575 14.80 -8.78 19.68
N ASN A 576 15.34 -7.58 19.79
CA ASN A 576 16.65 -7.20 19.29
C ASN A 576 17.59 -7.00 20.47
N ALA A 577 18.37 -8.01 20.76
CA ALA A 577 19.39 -7.96 21.80
C ALA A 577 20.65 -7.29 21.25
N VAL A 578 21.10 -6.22 21.90
CA VAL A 578 22.19 -5.39 21.37
C VAL A 578 23.24 -5.08 22.44
N ARG A 579 24.50 -5.07 22.03
CA ARG A 579 25.61 -4.43 22.78
C ARG A 579 26.07 -3.23 21.98
N LEU A 580 25.65 -2.06 22.43
CA LEU A 580 25.87 -0.80 21.74
C LEU A 580 27.08 -0.06 22.30
N VAL A 581 27.83 0.63 21.44
CA VAL A 581 28.81 1.64 21.87
C VAL A 581 28.08 2.94 22.21
N PRO A 582 28.56 3.73 23.20
CA PRO A 582 27.92 5.00 23.58
C PRO A 582 27.69 5.98 22.40
N ALA A 583 28.57 5.93 21.40
CA ALA A 583 28.44 6.73 20.19
C ALA A 583 27.16 6.41 19.38
N SER A 584 26.52 5.25 19.61
CA SER A 584 25.26 4.85 18.95
C SER A 584 24.02 5.43 19.62
N TYR A 585 24.07 5.76 20.92
CA TYR A 585 22.89 6.18 21.70
C TYR A 585 22.12 7.35 21.08
N PRO A 586 22.78 8.41 20.57
CA PRO A 586 22.06 9.52 19.91
C PRO A 586 21.32 9.13 18.63
N GLY A 587 21.56 7.92 18.10
CA GLY A 587 20.85 7.37 16.96
C GLY A 587 19.41 6.98 17.28
N PHE A 588 19.11 6.69 18.54
CA PHE A 588 17.77 6.31 18.97
C PHE A 588 16.97 7.55 19.39
N ARG A 589 15.96 7.91 18.61
CA ARG A 589 15.05 9.02 18.95
C ARG A 589 13.92 8.53 19.83
N PHE A 590 13.88 8.96 21.06
CA PHE A 590 12.82 8.66 22.00
C PHE A 590 11.56 9.48 21.66
N THR A 591 10.40 8.81 21.63
CA THR A 591 9.07 9.44 21.56
C THR A 591 8.44 9.56 22.94
N ALA A 592 8.85 8.70 23.89
CA ALA A 592 8.52 8.81 25.30
C ALA A 592 9.67 8.27 26.16
N GLY A 593 9.88 8.87 27.32
CA GLY A 593 11.04 8.63 28.18
C GLY A 593 12.18 9.58 27.89
N GLU A 594 13.00 9.79 28.90
CA GLU A 594 14.17 10.67 28.86
C GLU A 594 15.45 9.86 28.63
N PRO A 595 16.24 10.11 27.56
CA PRO A 595 17.43 9.33 27.25
C PRO A 595 18.42 9.21 28.43
N SER A 596 18.58 10.28 29.22
CA SER A 596 19.45 10.34 30.41
C SER A 596 19.09 9.30 31.47
N ARG A 597 17.82 8.92 31.58
CA ARG A 597 17.29 7.90 32.48
C ARG A 597 17.15 6.54 31.84
N ALA A 598 16.73 6.51 30.58
CA ALA A 598 16.43 5.29 29.87
C ALA A 598 17.67 4.42 29.62
N TRP A 599 18.81 5.00 29.21
CA TRP A 599 20.03 4.25 28.95
C TRP A 599 20.65 3.60 30.21
N PRO A 600 20.76 4.26 31.37
CA PRO A 600 21.18 3.59 32.59
C PRO A 600 20.24 2.45 33.01
N GLN A 601 18.93 2.63 32.92
CA GLN A 601 17.95 1.57 33.19
C GLN A 601 18.08 0.40 32.21
N PHE A 602 18.30 0.69 30.91
CA PHE A 602 18.55 -0.34 29.87
C PHE A 602 19.77 -1.19 30.25
N GLY A 603 20.88 -0.60 30.63
CA GLY A 603 22.08 -1.32 31.12
C GLY A 603 21.83 -2.13 32.39
N SER A 604 20.84 -1.79 33.21
CA SER A 604 20.47 -2.52 34.43
C SER A 604 19.39 -3.61 34.19
N GLY A 605 18.94 -3.80 32.96
CA GLY A 605 18.03 -4.87 32.57
C GLY A 605 16.58 -4.47 32.26
N ALA A 606 16.29 -3.17 32.22
CA ALA A 606 15.04 -2.69 31.62
C ALA A 606 15.10 -2.78 30.11
N ILE A 607 13.96 -2.69 29.46
CA ILE A 607 13.83 -2.77 28.00
C ILE A 607 13.42 -1.43 27.41
N LEU A 608 13.80 -1.22 26.13
CA LEU A 608 13.20 -0.18 25.31
C LEU A 608 12.24 -0.84 24.32
N ILE A 609 11.14 -0.18 24.00
CA ILE A 609 10.18 -0.68 23.01
C ILE A 609 10.05 0.32 21.87
N SER A 610 9.82 -0.18 20.67
CA SER A 610 9.56 0.67 19.51
C SER A 610 8.17 1.28 19.57
N GLU A 611 7.96 2.42 18.89
CA GLU A 611 6.67 3.11 18.81
C GLU A 611 5.53 2.21 18.30
N PRO A 612 5.72 1.37 17.24
CA PRO A 612 4.68 0.42 16.80
C PRO A 612 4.30 -0.60 17.88
N LEU A 613 5.27 -1.13 18.62
CA LEU A 613 5.01 -2.09 19.70
C LEU A 613 4.25 -1.42 20.86
N ALA A 614 4.66 -0.22 21.25
CA ALA A 614 3.99 0.58 22.28
C ALA A 614 2.52 0.86 21.91
N TRP A 615 2.28 1.17 20.62
CA TRP A 615 0.95 1.40 20.10
C TRP A 615 0.09 0.12 20.07
N ARG A 616 0.66 -0.99 19.55
CA ARG A 616 -0.03 -2.29 19.46
C ARG A 616 -0.44 -2.82 20.82
N LEU A 617 0.49 -2.84 21.78
CA LEU A 617 0.28 -3.40 23.11
C LEU A 617 -0.30 -2.39 24.13
N SER A 618 -0.48 -1.11 23.72
CA SER A 618 -0.92 -0.02 24.61
C SER A 618 0.00 0.13 25.84
N ARG A 619 1.31 0.07 25.64
CA ARG A 619 2.31 0.19 26.69
C ARG A 619 3.00 1.53 26.64
N SER A 620 3.33 2.05 27.82
CA SER A 620 4.02 3.32 28.04
C SER A 620 5.27 3.13 28.88
N VAL A 621 6.04 4.20 29.05
CA VAL A 621 7.21 4.18 29.94
C VAL A 621 6.76 3.92 31.38
N GLY A 622 7.44 3.00 32.05
CA GLY A 622 7.14 2.54 33.41
C GLY A 622 6.22 1.30 33.45
N ASP A 623 5.56 0.96 32.35
CA ASP A 623 4.78 -0.27 32.28
C ASP A 623 5.68 -1.51 32.21
N SER A 624 5.08 -2.67 32.43
CA SER A 624 5.79 -3.95 32.40
C SER A 624 5.37 -4.78 31.18
N LEU A 625 6.32 -5.51 30.60
CA LEU A 625 6.10 -6.48 29.53
C LEU A 625 6.65 -7.83 29.97
N THR A 626 5.81 -8.87 29.89
CA THR A 626 6.22 -10.25 30.23
C THR A 626 6.66 -10.97 28.97
N LEU A 627 7.86 -11.54 28.98
CA LEU A 627 8.43 -12.33 27.90
C LEU A 627 8.75 -13.74 28.41
N GLU A 628 8.52 -14.76 27.56
CA GLU A 628 8.92 -16.13 27.85
C GLU A 628 10.42 -16.27 27.65
N THR A 629 11.12 -16.72 28.70
CA THR A 629 12.58 -16.95 28.70
C THR A 629 12.89 -18.44 28.86
N ALA A 630 14.13 -18.84 28.69
CA ALA A 630 14.54 -20.22 28.95
C ALA A 630 14.30 -20.68 30.41
N ALA A 631 14.20 -19.75 31.36
CA ALA A 631 13.90 -20.01 32.76
C ALA A 631 12.42 -19.81 33.14
N GLY A 632 11.53 -19.64 32.14
CA GLY A 632 10.10 -19.34 32.30
C GLY A 632 9.75 -17.86 32.09
N PRO A 633 8.49 -17.48 32.35
CA PRO A 633 8.00 -16.11 32.10
C PRO A 633 8.71 -15.10 33.02
N ARG A 634 9.17 -14.01 32.45
CA ARG A 634 9.82 -12.93 33.16
C ARG A 634 9.29 -11.58 32.72
N THR A 635 9.11 -10.70 33.70
CA THR A 635 8.59 -9.35 33.49
C THR A 635 9.74 -8.35 33.45
N PHE A 636 9.72 -7.48 32.43
CA PHE A 636 10.69 -6.41 32.20
C PHE A 636 10.00 -5.06 32.22
N THR A 637 10.64 -4.04 32.81
CA THR A 637 10.12 -2.68 32.84
C THR A 637 10.50 -1.93 31.56
N VAL A 638 9.57 -1.20 30.98
CA VAL A 638 9.78 -0.33 29.81
C VAL A 638 10.44 0.97 30.27
N ALA A 639 11.71 1.18 29.91
CA ALA A 639 12.46 2.39 30.26
C ALA A 639 12.22 3.52 29.25
N GLY A 640 11.84 3.22 28.03
CA GLY A 640 11.61 4.23 26.98
C GLY A 640 10.94 3.66 25.76
N VAL A 641 10.34 4.57 24.98
CA VAL A 641 9.75 4.27 23.67
C VAL A 641 10.57 5.02 22.62
N TYR A 642 11.04 4.31 21.59
CA TYR A 642 11.86 4.90 20.54
C TYR A 642 11.22 4.74 19.17
N ARG A 643 11.60 5.62 18.24
CA ARG A 643 11.12 5.63 16.86
C ARG A 643 11.83 4.59 16.01
N GLU A 644 11.04 3.75 15.33
CA GLU A 644 11.54 2.67 14.50
C GLU A 644 10.63 2.53 13.26
N TYR A 645 11.22 2.47 12.06
CA TYR A 645 10.49 2.35 10.78
C TYR A 645 10.80 1.07 10.01
N GLY A 646 11.71 0.24 10.50
CA GLY A 646 12.12 -1.01 9.83
C GLY A 646 11.25 -2.21 10.19
N ASN A 647 10.46 -2.12 11.27
CA ASN A 647 9.59 -3.20 11.73
C ASN A 647 8.22 -2.65 12.16
N ASP A 648 7.18 -2.93 11.39
CA ASP A 648 5.81 -2.49 11.65
C ASP A 648 5.10 -3.27 12.78
N ARG A 649 5.58 -4.50 13.10
CA ARG A 649 5.15 -5.22 14.31
C ARG A 649 5.71 -4.55 15.57
N GLY A 650 6.78 -3.81 15.40
CA GLY A 650 7.58 -3.27 16.47
C GLY A 650 8.46 -4.31 17.15
N GLU A 651 9.48 -3.84 17.84
CA GLU A 651 10.47 -4.67 18.51
C GLU A 651 10.74 -4.22 19.94
N VAL A 652 11.21 -5.14 20.73
CA VAL A 652 11.84 -4.90 22.02
C VAL A 652 13.35 -4.80 21.83
N LEU A 653 13.96 -3.74 22.33
CA LEU A 653 15.41 -3.61 22.43
C LEU A 653 15.84 -3.98 23.85
N MET A 654 16.83 -4.88 23.96
CA MET A 654 17.37 -5.38 25.23
C MET A 654 18.88 -5.41 25.19
N ASP A 655 19.54 -5.22 26.32
CA ASP A 655 20.99 -5.41 26.42
C ASP A 655 21.37 -6.87 26.17
N LEU A 656 22.38 -7.10 25.32
CA LEU A 656 22.81 -8.43 24.91
C LEU A 656 23.25 -9.31 26.09
N GLY A 657 23.88 -8.76 27.10
CA GLY A 657 24.32 -9.51 28.30
C GLY A 657 23.14 -10.03 29.13
N HIS A 658 22.05 -9.23 29.22
CA HIS A 658 20.81 -9.66 29.84
C HIS A 658 20.09 -10.72 29.02
N TYR A 659 20.05 -10.56 27.70
CA TYR A 659 19.49 -11.56 26.79
C TYR A 659 20.23 -12.89 26.94
N GLN A 660 21.55 -12.90 26.83
CA GLN A 660 22.37 -14.11 26.95
C GLN A 660 22.12 -14.86 28.27
N ARG A 661 21.98 -14.10 29.37
CA ARG A 661 21.67 -14.69 30.70
C ARG A 661 20.30 -15.36 30.75
N TRP A 662 19.26 -14.74 30.15
CA TRP A 662 17.89 -15.22 30.30
C TRP A 662 17.49 -16.25 29.25
N TRP A 663 18.00 -16.13 28.03
CA TRP A 663 17.72 -17.09 26.95
C TRP A 663 18.81 -18.12 26.73
N GLN A 664 19.97 -18.00 27.41
CA GLN A 664 21.12 -18.91 27.27
C GLN A 664 21.60 -19.06 25.81
N ASP A 665 21.48 -18.00 25.01
CA ASP A 665 21.85 -17.92 23.59
C ASP A 665 22.99 -16.92 23.42
N ASP A 666 24.21 -17.40 23.19
CA ASP A 666 25.42 -16.61 22.99
C ASP A 666 25.64 -16.21 21.52
N GLY A 667 24.70 -16.55 20.62
CA GLY A 667 24.84 -16.30 19.21
C GLY A 667 24.82 -14.80 18.88
N ILE A 668 25.76 -14.36 18.03
CA ILE A 668 25.80 -13.01 17.47
C ILE A 668 25.43 -13.12 16.00
N ALA A 669 24.49 -12.29 15.54
CA ALA A 669 24.00 -12.32 14.15
C ALA A 669 24.61 -11.20 13.30
N THR A 670 24.90 -10.05 13.90
CA THR A 670 25.39 -8.88 13.17
C THR A 670 26.43 -8.13 13.98
N LEU A 671 27.48 -7.66 13.31
CA LEU A 671 28.46 -6.73 13.83
C LEU A 671 28.32 -5.39 13.14
N GLY A 672 28.30 -4.32 13.91
CA GLY A 672 28.46 -2.96 13.41
C GLY A 672 29.87 -2.48 13.76
N LEU A 673 30.70 -2.15 12.75
CA LEU A 673 32.08 -1.76 12.93
C LEU A 673 32.23 -0.26 12.76
N TYR A 674 32.88 0.37 13.71
CA TYR A 674 33.19 1.80 13.75
C TYR A 674 34.68 1.97 13.44
N LEU A 675 34.99 2.77 12.43
CA LEU A 675 36.34 2.93 11.93
C LEU A 675 37.06 4.09 12.63
N SER A 676 38.38 3.97 12.70
CA SER A 676 39.22 5.07 13.16
C SER A 676 39.14 6.24 12.20
N PRO A 677 39.20 7.50 12.68
CA PRO A 677 39.20 8.68 11.84
C PRO A 677 40.26 8.62 10.73
N GLY A 678 39.88 8.91 9.48
CA GLY A 678 40.78 8.87 8.32
C GLY A 678 40.97 7.51 7.65
N THR A 679 40.36 6.44 8.21
CA THR A 679 40.45 5.10 7.59
C THR A 679 39.49 4.98 6.39
N SER A 680 40.00 4.44 5.28
CA SER A 680 39.16 4.19 4.10
C SER A 680 38.23 3.00 4.30
N VAL A 681 36.91 3.24 4.22
CA VAL A 681 35.88 2.18 4.33
C VAL A 681 36.13 1.08 3.28
N ALA A 682 36.49 1.43 2.06
CA ALA A 682 36.75 0.46 0.98
C ALA A 682 37.94 -0.46 1.31
N GLN A 683 39.00 0.08 1.92
CA GLN A 683 40.17 -0.73 2.34
C GLN A 683 39.78 -1.70 3.45
N VAL A 684 39.02 -1.24 4.46
CA VAL A 684 38.57 -2.13 5.55
C VAL A 684 37.64 -3.21 5.00
N VAL A 685 36.66 -2.86 4.16
CA VAL A 685 35.75 -3.84 3.54
C VAL A 685 36.52 -4.88 2.75
N SER A 686 37.54 -4.49 1.97
CA SER A 686 38.39 -5.44 1.24
C SER A 686 39.23 -6.31 2.18
N GLY A 687 39.74 -5.75 3.29
CA GLY A 687 40.42 -6.47 4.38
C GLY A 687 39.52 -7.54 5.02
N LEU A 688 38.33 -7.12 5.44
CA LEU A 688 37.33 -8.01 6.04
C LEU A 688 36.95 -9.17 5.10
N ARG A 689 36.75 -8.87 3.79
CA ARG A 689 36.45 -9.92 2.80
C ARG A 689 37.58 -10.93 2.65
N ARG A 690 38.85 -10.48 2.64
CA ARG A 690 40.01 -11.39 2.60
C ARG A 690 40.09 -12.25 3.84
N THR A 691 39.86 -11.67 5.03
CA THR A 691 39.90 -12.40 6.30
C THR A 691 38.77 -13.43 6.41
N ALA A 692 37.58 -13.11 5.91
CA ALA A 692 36.42 -14.02 5.94
C ALA A 692 36.53 -15.14 4.88
N HIS A 693 37.35 -14.94 3.82
CA HIS A 693 37.42 -15.88 2.70
C HIS A 693 37.84 -17.26 3.14
N GLY A 694 37.05 -18.28 2.76
CA GLY A 694 37.31 -19.67 3.11
C GLY A 694 36.93 -20.08 4.55
N GLN A 695 36.49 -19.15 5.41
CA GLN A 695 36.04 -19.44 6.76
C GLN A 695 34.51 -19.43 6.83
N GLN A 696 33.88 -18.31 6.51
CA GLN A 696 32.45 -18.14 6.49
C GLN A 696 32.08 -17.11 5.42
N ALA A 697 31.11 -17.39 4.56
CA ALA A 697 30.59 -16.40 3.64
C ALA A 697 29.80 -15.33 4.41
N LEU A 698 30.18 -14.07 4.27
CA LEU A 698 29.62 -12.97 5.01
C LEU A 698 29.09 -11.89 4.08
N LEU A 699 28.02 -11.28 4.47
CA LEU A 699 27.49 -10.04 3.89
C LEU A 699 28.21 -8.88 4.56
N ILE A 700 29.24 -8.35 3.91
CA ILE A 700 30.02 -7.20 4.36
C ILE A 700 29.60 -6.01 3.51
N ARG A 701 28.91 -5.06 4.12
CA ARG A 701 28.31 -3.90 3.44
C ARG A 701 28.69 -2.61 4.16
N SER A 702 29.03 -1.60 3.38
CA SER A 702 29.18 -0.25 3.94
C SER A 702 27.81 0.33 4.34
N ASN A 703 27.81 1.27 5.25
CA ASN A 703 26.62 2.03 5.63
C ASN A 703 25.96 2.68 4.40
N ALA A 704 26.76 3.23 3.49
CA ALA A 704 26.29 3.85 2.25
C ALA A 704 25.55 2.84 1.36
N ASP A 705 26.08 1.62 1.21
CA ASP A 705 25.44 0.57 0.41
C ASP A 705 24.09 0.13 0.98
N ILE A 706 24.01 -0.01 2.31
CA ILE A 706 22.75 -0.41 2.98
C ILE A 706 21.70 0.70 2.82
N ARG A 707 22.08 1.97 3.05
CA ARG A 707 21.17 3.09 2.85
C ARG A 707 20.69 3.18 1.40
N ALA A 708 21.61 3.03 0.43
CA ALA A 708 21.25 3.03 -0.98
C ALA A 708 20.30 1.87 -1.35
N LEU A 709 20.53 0.67 -0.78
CA LEU A 709 19.66 -0.48 -0.97
C LEU A 709 18.27 -0.22 -0.38
N SER A 710 18.18 0.23 0.87
CA SER A 710 16.93 0.54 1.55
C SER A 710 16.12 1.61 0.79
N MET A 711 16.79 2.65 0.29
CA MET A 711 16.14 3.69 -0.51
C MET A 711 15.64 3.16 -1.87
N ARG A 712 16.37 2.27 -2.54
CA ARG A 712 15.91 1.63 -3.79
C ARG A 712 14.66 0.77 -3.56
N ILE A 713 14.63 -0.02 -2.48
CA ILE A 713 13.46 -0.84 -2.10
C ILE A 713 12.27 0.08 -1.84
N PHE A 714 12.47 1.14 -1.06
CA PHE A 714 11.44 2.13 -0.79
C PHE A 714 10.88 2.75 -2.08
N GLU A 715 11.75 3.23 -2.98
CA GLU A 715 11.32 3.87 -4.23
C GLU A 715 10.54 2.93 -5.13
N ARG A 716 10.89 1.65 -5.17
CA ARG A 716 10.18 0.62 -5.92
C ARG A 716 8.77 0.39 -5.35
N THR A 717 8.62 0.36 -4.03
CA THR A 717 7.32 0.21 -3.37
C THR A 717 6.34 1.33 -3.76
N PHE A 718 6.83 2.56 -3.94
CA PHE A 718 5.99 3.70 -4.32
C PHE A 718 5.77 3.90 -5.83
N VAL A 719 6.30 3.02 -6.69
CA VAL A 719 6.00 3.06 -8.14
C VAL A 719 4.50 2.90 -8.40
N ILE A 720 3.82 2.02 -7.64
CA ILE A 720 2.38 1.80 -7.75
C ILE A 720 1.61 3.09 -7.44
N THR A 721 1.98 3.78 -6.37
CA THR A 721 1.38 5.06 -5.99
C THR A 721 1.54 6.11 -7.10
N ARG A 722 2.69 6.12 -7.82
CA ARG A 722 2.90 6.99 -8.99
C ARG A 722 1.95 6.68 -10.15
N VAL A 723 1.68 5.42 -10.43
CA VAL A 723 0.71 5.03 -11.47
C VAL A 723 -0.68 5.53 -11.12
N LEU A 724 -1.11 5.32 -9.87
CA LEU A 724 -2.42 5.82 -9.39
C LEU A 724 -2.50 7.35 -9.43
N TYR A 725 -1.43 8.02 -9.10
CA TYR A 725 -1.29 9.47 -9.22
C TYR A 725 -1.50 9.96 -10.66
N TRP A 726 -0.88 9.33 -11.67
CA TRP A 726 -1.10 9.69 -13.07
C TRP A 726 -2.51 9.38 -13.56
N LEU A 727 -3.15 8.32 -13.05
CA LEU A 727 -4.56 8.03 -13.33
C LEU A 727 -5.47 9.13 -12.77
N ALA A 728 -5.27 9.55 -11.53
CA ALA A 728 -6.02 10.65 -10.92
C ALA A 728 -5.82 11.98 -11.68
N ALA A 729 -4.59 12.26 -12.12
CA ALA A 729 -4.27 13.40 -12.96
C ALA A 729 -4.98 13.35 -14.32
N GLY A 730 -5.04 12.18 -14.94
CA GLY A 730 -5.80 11.94 -16.17
C GLY A 730 -7.30 12.20 -15.99
N VAL A 731 -7.87 11.70 -14.89
CA VAL A 731 -9.28 11.97 -14.53
C VAL A 731 -9.53 13.47 -14.40
N ALA A 732 -8.64 14.20 -13.73
CA ALA A 732 -8.75 15.64 -13.56
C ALA A 732 -8.66 16.41 -14.89
N ALA A 733 -7.72 16.03 -15.76
CA ALA A 733 -7.56 16.65 -17.07
C ALA A 733 -8.80 16.44 -17.96
N VAL A 734 -9.36 15.22 -17.96
CA VAL A 734 -10.60 14.90 -18.67
C VAL A 734 -11.77 15.71 -18.12
N GLY A 735 -11.85 15.90 -16.81
CA GLY A 735 -12.88 16.70 -16.17
C GLY A 735 -12.84 18.17 -16.55
N LEU A 736 -11.67 18.77 -16.51
CA LEU A 736 -11.46 20.16 -16.92
C LEU A 736 -11.82 20.33 -18.40
N LEU A 737 -11.33 19.43 -19.27
CA LEU A 737 -11.65 19.47 -20.69
C LEU A 737 -13.16 19.37 -20.96
N SER A 738 -13.85 18.44 -20.28
CA SER A 738 -15.31 18.24 -20.40
C SER A 738 -16.07 19.52 -20.03
N ALA A 739 -15.70 20.14 -18.91
CA ALA A 739 -16.35 21.34 -18.42
C ALA A 739 -16.11 22.56 -19.31
N LEU A 740 -14.90 22.70 -19.85
CA LEU A 740 -14.56 23.79 -20.75
C LEU A 740 -15.24 23.68 -22.11
N LEU A 741 -15.33 22.45 -22.64
CA LEU A 741 -16.13 22.21 -23.87
C LEU A 741 -17.60 22.54 -23.66
N ALA A 742 -18.14 22.21 -22.50
CA ALA A 742 -19.49 22.54 -22.13
C ALA A 742 -19.70 24.05 -22.06
N TRP A 743 -18.80 24.77 -21.43
CA TRP A 743 -18.82 26.21 -21.27
C TRP A 743 -18.67 26.97 -22.60
N GLU A 744 -17.81 26.49 -23.52
CA GLU A 744 -17.60 27.11 -24.83
C GLU A 744 -18.84 26.98 -25.72
N LEU A 745 -19.50 25.83 -25.74
CA LEU A 745 -20.71 25.61 -26.53
C LEU A 745 -21.81 26.61 -26.18
N GLU A 746 -21.93 27.02 -24.93
CA GLU A 746 -22.91 27.99 -24.48
C GLU A 746 -22.51 29.44 -24.79
N ARG A 747 -21.22 29.71 -24.97
CA ARG A 747 -20.69 31.07 -25.26
C ARG A 747 -20.45 31.32 -26.74
N SER A 748 -20.77 30.35 -27.62
CA SER A 748 -20.57 30.50 -29.06
C SER A 748 -21.16 31.78 -29.60
N ARG A 749 -22.35 32.16 -29.13
CA ARG A 749 -23.03 33.43 -29.50
C ARG A 749 -22.33 34.67 -28.93
N GLU A 750 -21.89 34.66 -27.69
CA GLU A 750 -21.16 35.79 -27.07
C GLU A 750 -19.81 36.02 -27.77
N LEU A 751 -19.09 34.96 -28.10
CA LEU A 751 -17.84 35.01 -28.86
C LEU A 751 -18.08 35.50 -30.29
N ALA A 752 -19.19 35.11 -30.95
CA ALA A 752 -19.55 35.60 -32.25
C ALA A 752 -19.90 37.11 -32.22
N LEU A 753 -20.59 37.57 -31.16
CA LEU A 753 -20.85 39.01 -30.94
C LEU A 753 -19.56 39.80 -30.72
N LEU A 754 -18.65 39.33 -29.89
CA LEU A 754 -17.35 39.98 -29.67
C LEU A 754 -16.52 40.06 -30.97
N ARG A 755 -16.57 38.99 -31.79
CA ARG A 755 -15.94 39.02 -33.13
C ARG A 755 -16.60 39.97 -34.08
N SER A 756 -17.91 40.13 -34.05
CA SER A 756 -18.63 41.13 -34.86
C SER A 756 -18.33 42.60 -34.45
N LEU A 757 -17.92 42.78 -33.17
CA LEU A 757 -17.45 44.06 -32.62
C LEU A 757 -15.96 44.33 -32.90
N GLY A 758 -15.27 43.43 -33.64
CA GLY A 758 -13.88 43.61 -34.07
C GLY A 758 -12.81 42.82 -33.36
N LEU A 759 -13.16 41.87 -32.46
CA LEU A 759 -12.16 40.97 -31.89
C LEU A 759 -11.61 40.00 -32.97
N THR A 760 -10.28 39.96 -33.08
CA THR A 760 -9.63 39.06 -34.01
C THR A 760 -9.71 37.59 -33.49
N PRO A 761 -9.60 36.61 -34.37
CA PRO A 761 -9.55 35.19 -33.96
C PRO A 761 -8.42 34.89 -32.95
N ALA A 762 -7.28 35.54 -33.09
CA ALA A 762 -6.15 35.43 -32.16
C ALA A 762 -6.50 36.01 -30.78
N ALA A 763 -7.20 37.17 -30.74
CA ALA A 763 -7.62 37.79 -29.48
C ALA A 763 -8.68 36.94 -28.75
N THR A 764 -9.60 36.26 -29.49
CA THR A 764 -10.57 35.33 -28.89
C THR A 764 -9.87 34.09 -28.36
N ALA A 765 -8.90 33.51 -29.07
CA ALA A 765 -8.09 32.39 -28.61
C ALA A 765 -7.28 32.76 -27.35
N LEU A 766 -6.67 33.97 -27.33
CA LEU A 766 -5.93 34.45 -26.16
C LEU A 766 -6.85 34.66 -24.94
N LEU A 767 -8.06 35.17 -25.14
CA LEU A 767 -9.05 35.33 -24.09
C LEU A 767 -9.45 33.99 -23.49
N THR A 768 -9.72 32.98 -24.34
CA THR A 768 -10.05 31.61 -23.89
C THR A 768 -8.87 31.01 -23.12
N ALA A 769 -7.64 31.15 -23.64
CA ALA A 769 -6.44 30.63 -22.95
C ALA A 769 -6.21 31.34 -21.60
N ALA A 770 -6.42 32.65 -21.52
CA ALA A 770 -6.31 33.42 -20.28
C ALA A 770 -7.36 32.97 -19.24
N GLN A 771 -8.59 32.72 -19.67
CA GLN A 771 -9.67 32.23 -18.82
C GLN A 771 -9.38 30.80 -18.27
N THR A 772 -8.95 29.87 -19.13
CA THR A 772 -8.62 28.49 -18.73
C THR A 772 -7.42 28.47 -17.80
N THR A 773 -6.39 29.28 -18.07
CA THR A 773 -5.21 29.41 -17.20
C THR A 773 -5.61 29.96 -15.83
N PHE A 774 -6.47 30.99 -15.79
CA PHE A 774 -6.98 31.53 -14.54
C PHE A 774 -7.80 30.49 -13.75
N MET A 775 -8.64 29.68 -14.42
CA MET A 775 -9.36 28.58 -13.79
C MET A 775 -8.40 27.55 -13.21
N GLY A 776 -7.37 27.18 -13.95
CA GLY A 776 -6.33 26.26 -13.48
C GLY A 776 -5.57 26.78 -12.26
N LEU A 777 -5.19 28.07 -12.28
CA LEU A 777 -4.51 28.72 -11.16
C LEU A 777 -5.40 28.88 -9.92
N THR A 778 -6.69 29.22 -10.11
CA THR A 778 -7.63 29.29 -8.97
C THR A 778 -7.90 27.92 -8.35
N ALA A 779 -8.00 26.85 -9.16
CA ALA A 779 -8.07 25.48 -8.67
C ALA A 779 -6.82 25.10 -7.88
N LEU A 780 -5.62 25.46 -8.37
CA LEU A 780 -4.36 25.22 -7.68
C LEU A 780 -4.26 25.98 -6.36
N LEU A 781 -4.61 27.26 -6.34
CA LEU A 781 -4.56 28.08 -5.11
C LEU A 781 -5.48 27.53 -4.03
N ALA A 782 -6.66 27.02 -4.40
CA ALA A 782 -7.56 26.34 -3.47
C ALA A 782 -7.03 24.95 -3.05
N ALA A 783 -6.37 24.25 -3.98
CA ALA A 783 -5.87 22.90 -3.74
C ALA A 783 -4.63 22.84 -2.82
N ILE A 784 -3.79 23.87 -2.79
CA ILE A 784 -2.59 23.89 -1.94
C ILE A 784 -2.92 23.71 -0.46
N PRO A 785 -3.72 24.59 0.20
CA PRO A 785 -4.05 24.41 1.61
C PRO A 785 -4.87 23.13 1.87
N ALA A 786 -5.76 22.79 0.95
CA ALA A 786 -6.55 21.57 1.02
C ALA A 786 -5.67 20.30 0.92
N GLY A 787 -4.66 20.31 0.04
CA GLY A 787 -3.69 19.23 -0.10
C GLY A 787 -2.80 19.05 1.14
N VAL A 788 -2.38 20.17 1.74
CA VAL A 788 -1.63 20.11 3.01
C VAL A 788 -2.49 19.53 4.14
N LEU A 789 -3.76 19.95 4.27
CA LEU A 789 -4.69 19.35 5.24
C LEU A 789 -4.92 17.86 4.99
N THR A 790 -5.06 17.47 3.72
CA THR A 790 -5.17 16.06 3.32
C THR A 790 -3.91 15.28 3.71
N ALA A 791 -2.72 15.83 3.45
CA ALA A 791 -1.45 15.23 3.86
C ALA A 791 -1.37 15.06 5.38
N LEU A 792 -1.78 16.04 6.17
CA LEU A 792 -1.84 15.95 7.63
C LEU A 792 -2.73 14.79 8.09
N VAL A 793 -3.93 14.64 7.53
CA VAL A 793 -4.82 13.52 7.88
C VAL A 793 -4.20 12.17 7.46
N LEU A 794 -3.55 12.11 6.31
CA LEU A 794 -2.89 10.90 5.83
C LEU A 794 -1.70 10.50 6.71
N THR A 795 -0.84 11.45 7.11
CA THR A 795 0.38 11.19 7.88
C THR A 795 0.12 11.02 9.37
N GLU A 796 -0.65 11.93 9.99
CA GLU A 796 -0.82 11.97 11.44
C GLU A 796 -1.98 11.09 11.95
N VAL A 797 -3.01 10.87 11.10
CA VAL A 797 -4.19 10.10 11.51
C VAL A 797 -4.17 8.71 10.90
N ILE A 798 -4.18 8.60 9.58
CA ILE A 798 -4.33 7.30 8.91
C ILE A 798 -3.07 6.47 9.07
N ASN A 799 -1.89 7.04 8.81
CA ASN A 799 -0.64 6.31 8.91
C ASN A 799 -0.38 5.84 10.35
N ARG A 800 -0.60 6.71 11.34
CA ARG A 800 -0.44 6.34 12.75
C ARG A 800 -1.38 5.22 13.18
N ARG A 801 -2.63 5.24 12.70
CA ARG A 801 -3.63 4.20 13.01
C ARG A 801 -3.33 2.88 12.27
N ALA A 802 -2.70 2.95 11.11
CA ALA A 802 -2.35 1.79 10.30
C ALA A 802 -1.08 1.09 10.78
N PHE A 803 -0.03 1.85 11.07
CA PHE A 803 1.31 1.33 11.35
C PHE A 803 1.80 1.55 12.79
N GLY A 804 1.10 2.38 13.57
CA GLY A 804 1.48 2.71 14.95
C GLY A 804 2.61 3.75 15.07
N TRP A 805 3.23 4.20 13.98
CA TRP A 805 4.27 5.23 13.99
C TRP A 805 3.82 6.56 13.39
N GLN A 806 4.49 7.63 13.78
CA GLN A 806 4.28 8.97 13.24
C GLN A 806 5.31 9.32 12.18
N ILE A 807 4.84 9.84 11.05
CA ILE A 807 5.69 10.40 10.00
C ILE A 807 5.72 11.91 10.19
N GLY A 808 6.92 12.50 10.30
CA GLY A 808 7.05 13.96 10.33
C GLY A 808 6.59 14.59 9.01
N LEU A 809 5.74 15.60 9.09
CA LEU A 809 5.32 16.33 7.89
C LEU A 809 6.48 17.17 7.33
N HIS A 810 6.90 16.87 6.10
CA HIS A 810 7.94 17.61 5.39
C HIS A 810 7.35 18.31 4.17
N LEU A 811 7.28 19.61 4.20
CA LEU A 811 6.80 20.43 3.09
C LEU A 811 7.97 20.79 2.17
N ARG A 812 8.05 20.15 1.01
CA ARG A 812 9.01 20.45 -0.05
C ARG A 812 8.31 21.11 -1.24
N THR A 813 9.06 21.85 -2.04
CA THR A 813 8.53 22.57 -3.22
C THR A 813 8.14 21.63 -4.38
N GLY A 814 8.71 20.42 -4.45
CA GLY A 814 8.49 19.44 -5.51
C GLY A 814 7.01 19.14 -5.80
N PRO A 815 6.21 18.71 -4.81
CA PRO A 815 4.78 18.44 -4.98
C PRO A 815 3.98 19.62 -5.52
N PHE A 816 4.29 20.84 -5.05
CA PHE A 816 3.60 22.05 -5.51
C PHE A 816 3.99 22.43 -6.94
N GLY A 817 5.28 22.25 -7.30
CA GLY A 817 5.76 22.46 -8.67
C GLY A 817 5.11 21.49 -9.67
N GLN A 818 4.98 20.23 -9.30
CA GLN A 818 4.29 19.21 -10.12
C GLN A 818 2.81 19.54 -10.27
N ALA A 819 2.14 20.00 -9.20
CA ALA A 819 0.75 20.43 -9.25
C ALA A 819 0.54 21.65 -10.14
N LEU A 820 1.45 22.63 -10.09
CA LEU A 820 1.44 23.80 -10.96
C LEU A 820 1.61 23.40 -12.43
N LEU A 821 2.59 22.55 -12.73
CA LEU A 821 2.82 22.07 -14.10
C LEU A 821 1.60 21.30 -14.64
N LEU A 822 0.99 20.45 -13.83
CA LEU A 822 -0.22 19.71 -14.23
C LEU A 822 -1.40 20.65 -14.44
N ALA A 823 -1.63 21.61 -13.52
CA ALA A 823 -2.71 22.59 -13.65
C ALA A 823 -2.57 23.43 -14.93
N LEU A 824 -1.36 23.89 -15.24
CA LEU A 824 -1.07 24.64 -16.46
C LEU A 824 -1.19 23.77 -17.72
N ALA A 825 -0.67 22.54 -17.70
CA ALA A 825 -0.78 21.60 -18.81
C ALA A 825 -2.25 21.25 -19.09
N ALA A 826 -3.04 20.96 -18.06
CA ALA A 826 -4.46 20.69 -18.17
C ALA A 826 -5.22 21.91 -18.71
N ALA A 827 -4.93 23.11 -18.20
CA ALA A 827 -5.54 24.35 -18.67
C ALA A 827 -5.22 24.66 -20.14
N LEU A 828 -3.96 24.47 -20.56
CA LEU A 828 -3.54 24.69 -21.95
C LEU A 828 -4.14 23.63 -22.88
N ALA A 829 -4.11 22.35 -22.51
CA ALA A 829 -4.72 21.27 -23.30
C ALA A 829 -6.22 21.50 -23.48
N ALA A 830 -6.89 21.92 -22.41
CA ALA A 830 -8.30 22.24 -22.44
C ALA A 830 -8.63 23.50 -23.26
N ALA A 831 -7.71 24.49 -23.34
CA ALA A 831 -7.85 25.65 -24.19
C ALA A 831 -7.68 25.40 -25.68
N LEU A 832 -6.89 24.37 -26.05
CA LEU A 832 -6.43 24.15 -27.43
C LEU A 832 -7.58 23.89 -28.40
N TYR A 833 -8.49 22.99 -28.03
CA TYR A 833 -9.64 22.65 -28.89
C TYR A 833 -10.65 23.79 -29.00
N PRO A 834 -11.07 24.45 -27.92
CA PRO A 834 -11.94 25.62 -27.96
C PRO A 834 -11.34 26.76 -28.77
N ALA A 835 -10.10 27.10 -28.55
CA ALA A 835 -9.41 28.16 -29.29
C ALA A 835 -9.34 27.85 -30.80
N TRP A 836 -9.04 26.58 -31.17
CA TRP A 836 -9.01 26.20 -32.57
C TRP A 836 -10.40 26.24 -33.21
N ARG A 837 -11.45 25.77 -32.52
CA ARG A 837 -12.83 25.78 -32.99
C ARG A 837 -13.38 27.21 -33.11
N SER A 838 -13.20 28.06 -32.10
CA SER A 838 -13.64 29.47 -32.11
C SER A 838 -12.98 30.28 -33.22
N ALA A 839 -11.73 29.99 -33.59
CA ALA A 839 -11.03 30.60 -34.69
C ALA A 839 -11.61 30.22 -36.06
N ARG A 840 -12.24 29.06 -36.21
CA ARG A 840 -12.78 28.51 -37.48
C ARG A 840 -14.28 28.64 -37.63
N LEU A 841 -15.02 29.03 -36.59
CA LEU A 841 -16.48 29.20 -36.67
C LEU A 841 -16.87 30.35 -37.63
N PRO A 842 -17.72 30.11 -38.65
CA PRO A 842 -18.22 31.18 -39.50
C PRO A 842 -19.16 32.08 -38.68
N LEU A 843 -18.93 33.41 -38.75
CA LEU A 843 -19.67 34.43 -38.01
C LEU A 843 -21.20 34.32 -38.20
N ALA A 844 -21.63 34.03 -39.43
CA ALA A 844 -23.06 33.92 -39.78
C ALA A 844 -23.76 32.74 -39.10
N ALA A 845 -23.03 31.60 -38.82
CA ALA A 845 -23.61 30.47 -38.15
C ALA A 845 -23.76 30.70 -36.64
N GLY A 846 -22.76 31.36 -35.98
CA GLY A 846 -22.83 31.67 -34.56
C GLY A 846 -23.89 32.70 -34.17
N LEU A 847 -24.33 33.55 -35.11
CA LEU A 847 -25.40 34.56 -34.90
C LEU A 847 -26.80 33.99 -35.17
N ARG A 848 -26.92 32.84 -35.89
CA ARG A 848 -28.19 32.18 -36.24
C ARG A 848 -28.61 31.06 -35.27
N GLU A 849 -27.74 30.59 -34.38
CA GLU A 849 -28.12 29.65 -33.34
C GLU A 849 -29.00 30.34 -32.29
N GLU A 850 -30.30 30.04 -32.30
CA GLU A 850 -31.27 30.41 -31.27
C GLU A 850 -31.16 29.51 -30.01
#